data_37f52834d3f30e50842fcaf860cbc34e
#
_entry.id   37f52834d3f30e50842fcaf860cbc34e
#
_cell.length_a   1.000
_cell.length_b   1.000
_cell.length_c   1.000
_cell.angle_alpha   90.00
_cell.angle_beta   90.00
_cell.angle_gamma   90.00
#
_symmetry.space_group_name_H-M   'P 1'
#
loop_
_entity.id
_entity.type
_entity.pdbx_description
1 polymer ?
#
loop_
_entity_poly.entity_id
_entity_poly.type
_entity_poly.pdbx_seq_one_letter_code
_entity_poly.pdbx_strand_id
1 'polypeptide(L)'
;MTLEAPTHLHGVANMTTADVNEATTPVSDVLEFVVGLSWSQVPVHVRRRLGLLTLDASAAARAGTLLSAAHIITDYVATAMGGDEATCLLDGRRVSASGAALANGTVMNAVDYDDGHALAKGHPGAVIIPAALAAAEATGAGHEEFLLATLIGYEVGIRAAIAQHDRWPLFHSSGTWGAVGAAAACARLLKLSPTQVDAALGLAEYHAPVDLIMRAVAEPTMAKDAMGWGAHVGVTSAQLAAAGFTAHRSEFVAGRPCGDDTDLGTQWHVMRTYVKPFPCCRWVHPALAGAAQVLRMLGRERLDPADVTGVQVRTFRAAADLARMVPSTSEEAQFNLVWPLAAYLTTGGFGLDSVTSDLGDPVIARMASLVEVVVDPALEAGFPAVRRSGLTVTMADGRVLDSGLRAAAGDADDPCWEDVVRAKFPAVSDEHWAAFDPEPRTFTTRDLTASDPLSALTFPLSTTEGETMNSPEQTKRLAAIDALAQGFRDRARRYDDEAIFPTENFAELNEADLLALTLPEKWGGAGLWSEGGFAEYYELIERMATIDAPTAQLFQVHSHALGMLAHAATDEQMRKYVVPIAEAGELVASVGSESVPGKNNLGTSSSQLVRNEQGHWVLNCTKHFASLGPGASHFIIWLAMPGTEDYDYRTVAVLVPRDVPEVELIDNWDVLGMRSTVSWAVKVTDYVLPDDAIFGEPGWWETDDTRTFTLAFAANHLGAARGAFDFTVDWVRERPQLAGSELIQFQLGELAAKLSTARAGLFNAAEAWDAGRRSEGEFRGVHALTVAKAVALEVTQRCLDICGSRSMFKTYPLERFYRDTRAFSLHYRVDNYTRNLGASLLAQGFSVNGNGGLTPVQA
;
A
#
# COMPACT_ATOMS: atom_id res chain seq x y z
N MET A 1 8.18 18.32 -56.91
CA MET A 1 6.81 18.66 -56.51
C MET A 1 6.94 19.21 -55.08
N THR A 2 6.95 20.50 -54.98
CA THR A 2 7.00 21.29 -53.76
C THR A 2 5.62 21.28 -53.13
N LEU A 3 5.50 20.75 -51.95
CA LEU A 3 4.27 20.87 -51.12
C LEU A 3 4.44 22.01 -50.15
N GLU A 4 3.68 23.07 -50.37
CA GLU A 4 3.56 24.22 -49.47
C GLU A 4 2.89 23.80 -48.15
N ALA A 5 3.41 24.30 -47.03
CA ALA A 5 2.86 24.13 -45.69
C ALA A 5 1.62 25.02 -45.50
N PRO A 6 0.54 24.55 -44.88
CA PRO A 6 -0.57 25.40 -44.51
C PRO A 6 -0.29 26.19 -43.24
N THR A 7 -0.18 27.50 -43.40
CA THR A 7 -0.31 28.48 -42.31
C THR A 7 -1.78 28.56 -41.87
N HIS A 8 -2.11 28.08 -40.64
CA HIS A 8 -3.23 28.59 -39.84
C HIS A 8 -3.25 27.94 -38.47
N LEU A 9 -2.62 28.59 -37.51
CA LEU A 9 -2.86 28.40 -36.07
C LEU A 9 -3.44 29.71 -35.54
N HIS A 10 -4.75 29.85 -35.59
CA HIS A 10 -5.50 30.84 -34.77
C HIS A 10 -6.68 30.14 -34.12
N GLY A 11 -6.69 30.08 -32.82
CA GLY A 11 -7.80 29.60 -32.00
C GLY A 11 -7.41 29.17 -30.63
N VAL A 12 -6.71 30.02 -29.87
CA VAL A 12 -6.59 29.85 -28.41
C VAL A 12 -7.53 30.89 -27.78
N ALA A 13 -8.62 30.39 -27.21
CA ALA A 13 -9.59 31.21 -26.50
C ALA A 13 -8.94 31.86 -25.26
N ASN A 14 -9.22 33.14 -25.08
CA ASN A 14 -8.80 33.99 -23.99
C ASN A 14 -9.07 33.42 -22.62
N MET A 15 -8.00 33.10 -21.87
CA MET A 15 -8.01 33.13 -20.42
C MET A 15 -7.91 34.59 -19.99
N THR A 16 -8.76 34.97 -19.07
CA THR A 16 -8.91 36.37 -18.58
C THR A 16 -7.67 36.83 -17.86
N THR A 17 -7.23 38.06 -18.17
CA THR A 17 -6.04 38.76 -17.70
C THR A 17 -6.10 39.20 -16.23
N ALA A 18 -6.60 38.41 -15.31
CA ALA A 18 -6.78 38.82 -13.91
C ALA A 18 -5.72 38.26 -12.92
N ASP A 19 -4.91 37.25 -13.33
CA ASP A 19 -3.93 36.61 -12.44
C ASP A 19 -2.47 36.75 -12.89
N VAL A 20 -2.15 37.74 -13.74
CA VAL A 20 -0.80 37.97 -14.23
C VAL A 20 -0.27 39.28 -13.65
N ASN A 21 0.18 39.29 -12.42
CA ASN A 21 0.99 40.40 -11.90
C ASN A 21 2.01 39.99 -10.82
N GLU A 22 2.84 38.98 -11.13
CA GLU A 22 4.21 38.93 -10.61
C GLU A 22 5.11 38.69 -11.81
N ALA A 23 5.60 39.78 -12.37
CA ALA A 23 6.46 39.75 -13.55
C ALA A 23 7.82 39.16 -13.18
N THR A 24 8.01 37.90 -13.48
CA THR A 24 9.38 37.32 -13.53
C THR A 24 10.08 37.89 -14.76
N THR A 25 11.32 38.37 -14.60
CA THR A 25 12.15 38.83 -15.72
C THR A 25 12.47 37.64 -16.63
N PRO A 26 12.22 37.69 -17.95
CA PRO A 26 12.54 36.60 -18.84
C PRO A 26 14.03 36.29 -18.79
N VAL A 27 14.37 35.01 -18.60
CA VAL A 27 15.76 34.52 -18.66
C VAL A 27 16.05 34.10 -20.08
N SER A 28 17.02 34.74 -20.72
CA SER A 28 17.36 34.53 -22.11
C SER A 28 18.29 33.35 -22.39
N ASP A 29 18.84 32.71 -21.36
CA ASP A 29 19.82 31.64 -21.44
C ASP A 29 19.43 30.48 -20.53
N VAL A 30 19.38 29.26 -21.07
CA VAL A 30 19.11 28.03 -20.32
C VAL A 30 20.12 27.83 -19.17
N LEU A 31 21.37 28.21 -19.36
CA LEU A 31 22.43 28.07 -18.34
C LEU A 31 22.14 29.01 -17.14
N GLU A 32 21.74 30.26 -17.46
CA GLU A 32 21.36 31.23 -16.43
C GLU A 32 20.11 30.78 -15.68
N PHE A 33 19.12 30.22 -16.37
CA PHE A 33 17.93 29.64 -15.77
C PHE A 33 18.27 28.50 -14.80
N VAL A 34 19.10 27.53 -15.19
CA VAL A 34 19.50 26.39 -14.36
C VAL A 34 20.21 26.86 -13.08
N VAL A 35 21.13 27.81 -13.20
CA VAL A 35 21.94 28.26 -12.07
C VAL A 35 21.24 29.31 -11.22
N GLY A 36 20.48 30.22 -11.82
CA GLY A 36 20.01 31.46 -11.19
C GLY A 36 18.57 31.42 -10.69
N LEU A 37 17.72 30.48 -11.13
CA LEU A 37 16.32 30.41 -10.68
C LEU A 37 16.25 30.22 -9.16
N SER A 38 15.42 31.00 -8.49
CA SER A 38 15.13 30.83 -7.06
C SER A 38 13.67 30.45 -6.83
N TRP A 39 13.39 29.70 -5.73
CA TRP A 39 12.03 29.26 -5.42
C TRP A 39 11.05 30.43 -5.29
N SER A 40 11.49 31.55 -4.73
CA SER A 40 10.66 32.76 -4.59
C SER A 40 10.19 33.35 -5.92
N GLN A 41 10.89 33.09 -7.02
CA GLN A 41 10.52 33.52 -8.36
C GLN A 41 9.49 32.60 -9.04
N VAL A 42 9.27 31.39 -8.51
CA VAL A 42 8.30 30.45 -9.06
C VAL A 42 6.88 30.81 -8.59
N PRO A 43 5.92 31.01 -9.48
CA PRO A 43 4.55 31.31 -9.10
C PRO A 43 3.90 30.21 -8.26
N VAL A 44 3.05 30.56 -7.27
CA VAL A 44 2.39 29.61 -6.34
C VAL A 44 1.63 28.51 -7.10
N HIS A 45 0.90 28.84 -8.16
CA HIS A 45 0.15 27.84 -8.95
C HIS A 45 1.07 26.85 -9.68
N VAL A 46 2.29 27.26 -10.06
CA VAL A 46 3.31 26.38 -10.66
C VAL A 46 3.88 25.44 -9.59
N ARG A 47 4.19 25.98 -8.38
CA ARG A 47 4.65 25.17 -7.24
C ARG A 47 3.60 24.12 -6.87
N ARG A 48 2.31 24.49 -6.83
CA ARG A 48 1.20 23.57 -6.56
C ARG A 48 1.14 22.46 -7.62
N ARG A 49 1.19 22.84 -8.90
CA ARG A 49 1.17 21.86 -10.01
C ARG A 49 2.34 20.87 -9.90
N LEU A 50 3.54 21.37 -9.65
CA LEU A 50 4.74 20.56 -9.46
C LEU A 50 4.60 19.59 -8.28
N GLY A 51 4.07 20.06 -7.15
CA GLY A 51 3.78 19.23 -6.00
C GLY A 51 2.84 18.08 -6.32
N LEU A 52 1.75 18.38 -7.02
CA LEU A 52 0.78 17.35 -7.44
C LEU A 52 1.36 16.37 -8.46
N LEU A 53 2.26 16.80 -9.36
CA LEU A 53 2.98 15.90 -10.28
C LEU A 53 3.94 14.98 -9.54
N THR A 54 4.59 15.47 -8.47
CA THR A 54 5.45 14.61 -7.64
C THR A 54 4.62 13.55 -6.89
N LEU A 55 3.40 13.89 -6.43
CA LEU A 55 2.46 12.92 -5.89
C LEU A 55 2.02 11.90 -6.96
N ASP A 56 1.66 12.37 -8.16
CA ASP A 56 1.30 11.51 -9.28
C ASP A 56 2.41 10.48 -9.60
N ALA A 57 3.65 10.93 -9.64
CA ALA A 57 4.82 10.08 -9.85
C ALA A 57 5.00 9.06 -8.70
N SER A 58 4.72 9.44 -7.44
CA SER A 58 4.79 8.51 -6.32
C SER A 58 3.73 7.40 -6.41
N ALA A 59 2.51 7.75 -6.84
CA ALA A 59 1.46 6.77 -7.08
C ALA A 59 1.84 5.82 -8.22
N ALA A 60 2.42 6.34 -9.32
CA ALA A 60 2.91 5.53 -10.42
C ALA A 60 4.04 4.58 -9.97
N ALA A 61 4.98 5.07 -9.15
CA ALA A 61 6.04 4.25 -8.58
C ALA A 61 5.48 3.13 -7.68
N ARG A 62 4.52 3.43 -6.78
CA ARG A 62 3.83 2.42 -5.96
C ARG A 62 3.18 1.33 -6.82
N ALA A 63 2.47 1.75 -7.85
CA ALA A 63 1.86 0.80 -8.79
C ALA A 63 2.93 -0.04 -9.51
N GLY A 64 4.04 0.57 -9.90
CA GLY A 64 5.16 -0.09 -10.58
C GLY A 64 5.85 -1.15 -9.75
N THR A 65 5.85 -1.06 -8.41
CA THR A 65 6.45 -2.09 -7.54
C THR A 65 5.80 -3.47 -7.67
N LEU A 66 4.61 -3.55 -8.22
CA LEU A 66 3.91 -4.82 -8.47
C LEU A 66 4.51 -5.64 -9.62
N LEU A 67 5.30 -5.00 -10.50
CA LEU A 67 5.79 -5.65 -11.72
C LEU A 67 7.20 -6.23 -11.55
N SER A 68 7.46 -7.34 -12.22
CA SER A 68 8.77 -8.01 -12.22
C SER A 68 9.90 -7.12 -12.74
N ALA A 69 9.63 -6.20 -13.67
CA ALA A 69 10.59 -5.24 -14.16
C ALA A 69 11.22 -4.39 -13.04
N ALA A 70 10.41 -3.98 -12.05
CA ALA A 70 10.86 -3.23 -10.88
C ALA A 70 11.85 -4.04 -10.03
N HIS A 71 11.55 -5.30 -9.79
CA HIS A 71 12.43 -6.21 -9.03
C HIS A 71 13.73 -6.49 -9.76
N ILE A 72 13.66 -6.83 -11.04
CA ILE A 72 14.84 -7.16 -11.87
C ILE A 72 15.82 -5.97 -11.92
N ILE A 73 15.32 -4.75 -12.19
CA ILE A 73 16.18 -3.58 -12.30
C ILE A 73 16.79 -3.19 -10.96
N THR A 74 16.01 -3.31 -9.87
CA THR A 74 16.50 -2.97 -8.53
C THR A 74 17.55 -3.97 -8.04
N ASP A 75 17.40 -5.26 -8.32
CA ASP A 75 18.40 -6.28 -8.05
C ASP A 75 19.68 -6.08 -8.89
N TYR A 76 19.53 -5.69 -10.16
CA TYR A 76 20.67 -5.37 -11.01
C TYR A 76 21.48 -4.19 -10.45
N VAL A 77 20.85 -3.06 -10.13
CA VAL A 77 21.59 -1.89 -9.64
C VAL A 77 22.20 -2.14 -8.27
N ALA A 78 21.54 -2.91 -7.40
CA ALA A 78 22.11 -3.28 -6.11
C ALA A 78 23.37 -4.12 -6.24
N THR A 79 23.47 -4.94 -7.30
CA THR A 79 24.62 -5.80 -7.55
C THR A 79 25.72 -5.09 -8.35
N ALA A 80 25.34 -4.32 -9.39
CA ALA A 80 26.27 -3.75 -10.37
C ALA A 80 26.65 -2.30 -10.09
N MET A 81 25.83 -1.56 -9.34
CA MET A 81 25.96 -0.12 -9.09
C MET A 81 25.90 0.21 -7.59
N GLY A 82 26.53 -0.63 -6.76
CA GLY A 82 26.55 -0.48 -5.31
C GLY A 82 27.06 0.88 -4.85
N GLY A 83 26.69 1.29 -3.66
CA GLY A 83 27.04 2.58 -3.05
C GLY A 83 26.09 2.87 -1.89
N ASP A 84 26.21 4.04 -1.28
CA ASP A 84 25.36 4.52 -0.20
C ASP A 84 24.94 5.98 -0.44
N GLU A 85 24.63 6.31 -1.70
CA GLU A 85 24.36 7.69 -2.11
C GLU A 85 22.86 7.98 -2.19
N ALA A 86 22.06 7.03 -2.69
CA ALA A 86 20.63 7.22 -2.92
C ALA A 86 19.83 5.93 -2.77
N THR A 87 18.52 6.07 -2.60
CA THR A 87 17.58 5.01 -2.22
C THR A 87 16.82 4.46 -3.42
N CYS A 88 16.73 3.13 -3.55
CA CYS A 88 15.81 2.45 -4.45
C CYS A 88 14.38 2.47 -3.88
N LEU A 89 13.41 3.01 -4.63
CA LEU A 89 12.02 3.16 -4.19
C LEU A 89 11.27 1.84 -3.97
N LEU A 90 11.72 0.75 -4.60
CA LEU A 90 11.09 -0.56 -4.46
C LEU A 90 11.21 -1.10 -3.02
N ASP A 91 12.39 -1.02 -2.43
CA ASP A 91 12.73 -1.78 -1.22
C ASP A 91 13.66 -1.05 -0.23
N GLY A 92 13.99 0.21 -0.51
CA GLY A 92 14.82 1.02 0.37
C GLY A 92 16.32 0.73 0.33
N ARG A 93 16.80 -0.19 -0.53
CA ARG A 93 18.22 -0.44 -0.70
C ARG A 93 18.95 0.82 -1.16
N ARG A 94 20.14 1.04 -0.58
CA ARG A 94 20.99 2.17 -0.95
C ARG A 94 22.02 1.72 -1.99
N VAL A 95 22.18 2.54 -3.01
CA VAL A 95 23.06 2.30 -4.15
C VAL A 95 23.73 3.60 -4.58
N SER A 96 24.51 3.60 -5.66
CA SER A 96 24.99 4.85 -6.27
C SER A 96 23.83 5.70 -6.75
N ALA A 97 23.95 7.03 -6.76
CA ALA A 97 22.90 7.93 -7.22
C ALA A 97 22.45 7.62 -8.65
N SER A 98 23.38 7.29 -9.54
CA SER A 98 23.05 6.90 -10.92
C SER A 98 22.33 5.55 -10.99
N GLY A 99 22.62 4.61 -10.08
CA GLY A 99 21.93 3.33 -9.94
C GLY A 99 20.51 3.52 -9.43
N ALA A 100 20.32 4.33 -8.39
CA ALA A 100 18.98 4.66 -7.86
C ALA A 100 18.12 5.35 -8.92
N ALA A 101 18.68 6.29 -9.67
CA ALA A 101 17.98 6.95 -10.79
C ALA A 101 17.51 5.94 -11.86
N LEU A 102 18.35 4.96 -12.22
CA LEU A 102 18.01 3.89 -13.15
C LEU A 102 16.85 3.04 -12.64
N ALA A 103 16.94 2.55 -11.41
CA ALA A 103 15.91 1.71 -10.81
C ALA A 103 14.59 2.47 -10.67
N ASN A 104 14.63 3.65 -10.06
CA ASN A 104 13.44 4.42 -9.72
C ASN A 104 12.71 4.93 -10.97
N GLY A 105 13.42 5.34 -12.02
CA GLY A 105 12.80 5.73 -13.29
C GLY A 105 12.14 4.57 -14.00
N THR A 106 12.71 3.37 -13.93
CA THR A 106 12.09 2.14 -14.44
C THR A 106 10.82 1.80 -13.65
N VAL A 107 10.87 1.88 -12.32
CA VAL A 107 9.73 1.61 -11.43
C VAL A 107 8.58 2.59 -11.68
N MET A 108 8.87 3.89 -11.83
CA MET A 108 7.84 4.91 -12.05
C MET A 108 7.04 4.71 -13.34
N ASN A 109 7.68 4.21 -14.39
CA ASN A 109 7.00 3.96 -15.67
C ASN A 109 6.53 2.52 -15.86
N ALA A 110 6.80 1.62 -14.93
CA ALA A 110 6.56 0.19 -15.10
C ALA A 110 5.13 -0.15 -15.52
N VAL A 111 4.11 0.56 -15.00
CA VAL A 111 2.68 0.36 -15.32
C VAL A 111 2.11 1.42 -16.28
N ASP A 112 2.95 2.29 -16.87
CA ASP A 112 2.52 3.36 -17.77
C ASP A 112 1.43 4.29 -17.16
N TYR A 113 1.57 4.61 -15.86
CA TYR A 113 0.60 5.37 -15.06
C TYR A 113 1.08 6.77 -14.69
N ASP A 114 2.32 7.08 -15.07
CA ASP A 114 3.01 8.35 -14.86
C ASP A 114 2.50 9.45 -15.80
N ASP A 115 2.87 10.69 -15.49
CA ASP A 115 2.47 11.89 -16.22
C ASP A 115 2.92 11.90 -17.68
N GLY A 116 2.54 12.92 -18.43
CA GLY A 116 3.04 13.11 -19.79
C GLY A 116 2.76 14.51 -20.32
N HIS A 117 3.45 14.85 -21.44
CA HIS A 117 3.34 16.16 -22.08
C HIS A 117 3.07 16.02 -23.57
N ALA A 118 2.01 16.66 -24.06
CA ALA A 118 1.53 16.44 -25.42
C ALA A 118 2.53 16.88 -26.51
N LEU A 119 3.18 18.03 -26.33
CA LEU A 119 4.18 18.54 -27.27
C LEU A 119 5.53 17.80 -27.15
N ALA A 120 5.92 17.41 -25.96
CA ALA A 120 7.11 16.56 -25.74
C ALA A 120 6.90 15.14 -26.24
N LYS A 121 5.65 14.72 -26.48
CA LYS A 121 5.25 13.39 -26.97
C LYS A 121 5.78 12.26 -26.08
N GLY A 122 5.79 12.46 -24.77
CA GLY A 122 6.28 11.48 -23.81
C GLY A 122 6.12 11.93 -22.36
N HIS A 123 6.90 11.32 -21.46
CA HIS A 123 6.73 11.28 -20.03
C HIS A 123 7.91 11.94 -19.30
N PRO A 124 7.83 13.23 -18.91
CA PRO A 124 8.95 13.92 -18.27
C PRO A 124 9.20 13.43 -16.83
N GLY A 125 8.13 13.19 -16.06
CA GLY A 125 8.23 12.91 -14.62
C GLY A 125 9.06 11.68 -14.30
N ALA A 126 8.84 10.58 -14.99
CA ALA A 126 9.52 9.31 -14.73
C ALA A 126 11.02 9.29 -15.10
N VAL A 127 11.51 10.32 -15.79
CA VAL A 127 12.96 10.52 -16.04
C VAL A 127 13.55 11.52 -15.06
N ILE A 128 12.90 12.65 -14.88
CA ILE A 128 13.46 13.81 -14.19
C ILE A 128 13.35 13.67 -12.66
N ILE A 129 12.19 13.24 -12.15
CA ILE A 129 11.97 13.11 -10.71
C ILE A 129 12.92 12.11 -10.06
N PRO A 130 13.13 10.89 -10.58
CA PRO A 130 14.05 9.92 -9.98
C PRO A 130 15.52 10.37 -10.04
N ALA A 131 15.93 11.08 -11.09
CA ALA A 131 17.27 11.65 -11.19
C ALA A 131 17.48 12.78 -10.16
N ALA A 132 16.52 13.70 -10.06
CA ALA A 132 16.54 14.79 -9.08
C ALA A 132 16.51 14.25 -7.64
N LEU A 133 15.69 13.24 -7.35
CA LEU A 133 15.61 12.60 -6.04
C LEU A 133 16.97 11.98 -5.66
N ALA A 134 17.55 11.18 -6.55
CA ALA A 134 18.83 10.54 -6.30
C ALA A 134 19.97 11.55 -6.08
N ALA A 135 20.02 12.62 -6.88
CA ALA A 135 21.00 13.68 -6.71
C ALA A 135 20.75 14.51 -5.45
N ALA A 136 19.49 14.74 -5.05
CA ALA A 136 19.14 15.43 -3.82
C ALA A 136 19.58 14.64 -2.58
N GLU A 137 19.34 13.32 -2.55
CA GLU A 137 19.83 12.46 -1.48
C GLU A 137 21.37 12.48 -1.41
N ALA A 138 22.06 12.29 -2.54
CA ALA A 138 23.51 12.26 -2.60
C ALA A 138 24.17 13.57 -2.15
N THR A 139 23.52 14.71 -2.38
CA THR A 139 24.04 16.04 -2.00
C THR A 139 23.52 16.53 -0.64
N GLY A 140 22.55 15.84 -0.02
CA GLY A 140 21.88 16.29 1.20
C GLY A 140 21.02 17.55 0.98
N ALA A 141 20.50 17.76 -0.22
CA ALA A 141 19.67 18.90 -0.55
C ALA A 141 18.31 18.83 0.17
N GLY A 142 17.77 19.97 0.57
CA GLY A 142 16.44 20.04 1.17
C GLY A 142 15.32 19.93 0.13
N HIS A 143 14.11 19.81 0.66
CA HIS A 143 12.90 19.61 -0.16
C HIS A 143 12.65 20.73 -1.19
N GLU A 144 12.81 21.99 -0.77
CA GLU A 144 12.67 23.15 -1.67
C GLU A 144 13.61 23.06 -2.87
N GLU A 145 14.89 22.76 -2.61
CA GLU A 145 15.89 22.64 -3.67
C GLU A 145 15.67 21.44 -4.58
N PHE A 146 15.17 20.33 -4.01
CA PHE A 146 14.71 19.16 -4.80
C PHE A 146 13.57 19.55 -5.75
N LEU A 147 12.53 20.23 -5.26
CA LEU A 147 11.42 20.68 -6.09
C LEU A 147 11.86 21.69 -7.15
N LEU A 148 12.69 22.64 -6.77
CA LEU A 148 13.23 23.63 -7.69
C LEU A 148 14.06 22.98 -8.82
N ALA A 149 14.93 22.04 -8.46
CA ALA A 149 15.71 21.29 -9.43
C ALA A 149 14.81 20.41 -10.34
N THR A 150 13.77 19.80 -9.76
CA THR A 150 12.77 19.05 -10.54
C THR A 150 12.06 19.96 -11.55
N LEU A 151 11.61 21.15 -11.14
CA LEU A 151 11.01 22.13 -12.05
C LEU A 151 11.95 22.53 -13.19
N ILE A 152 13.21 22.84 -12.86
CA ILE A 152 14.24 23.15 -13.83
C ILE A 152 14.38 22.00 -14.85
N GLY A 153 14.42 20.76 -14.35
CA GLY A 153 14.48 19.56 -15.20
C GLY A 153 13.28 19.46 -16.15
N TYR A 154 12.03 19.68 -15.65
CA TYR A 154 10.84 19.67 -16.51
C TYR A 154 10.92 20.74 -17.60
N GLU A 155 11.26 21.97 -17.23
CA GLU A 155 11.30 23.08 -18.19
C GLU A 155 12.38 22.90 -19.26
N VAL A 156 13.56 22.42 -18.90
CA VAL A 156 14.65 22.12 -19.82
C VAL A 156 14.34 20.87 -20.66
N GLY A 157 13.92 19.79 -20.03
CA GLY A 157 13.65 18.52 -20.70
C GLY A 157 12.49 18.60 -21.71
N ILE A 158 11.39 19.27 -21.36
CA ILE A 158 10.25 19.44 -22.27
C ILE A 158 10.62 20.30 -23.48
N ARG A 159 11.40 21.37 -23.30
CA ARG A 159 11.90 22.19 -24.40
C ARG A 159 12.88 21.41 -25.29
N ALA A 160 13.76 20.61 -24.69
CA ALA A 160 14.63 19.70 -25.42
C ALA A 160 13.82 18.71 -26.28
N ALA A 161 12.73 18.16 -25.74
CA ALA A 161 11.83 17.27 -26.46
C ALA A 161 11.16 17.97 -27.66
N ILE A 162 10.61 19.17 -27.44
CA ILE A 162 9.97 19.95 -28.52
C ILE A 162 10.99 20.21 -29.62
N ALA A 163 12.18 20.68 -29.27
CA ALA A 163 13.29 20.90 -30.18
C ALA A 163 13.67 19.67 -31.00
N GLN A 164 13.78 18.54 -30.33
CA GLN A 164 14.12 17.27 -30.96
C GLN A 164 13.04 16.86 -31.98
N HIS A 165 11.76 16.97 -31.62
CA HIS A 165 10.65 16.56 -32.47
C HIS A 165 10.40 17.55 -33.64
N ASP A 166 10.77 18.81 -33.51
CA ASP A 166 10.77 19.76 -34.61
C ASP A 166 11.85 19.44 -35.64
N ARG A 167 13.00 18.96 -35.15
CA ARG A 167 14.15 18.60 -36.01
C ARG A 167 13.97 17.22 -36.67
N TRP A 168 13.46 16.25 -35.88
CA TRP A 168 13.18 14.87 -36.28
C TRP A 168 11.75 14.53 -35.95
N PRO A 169 10.81 14.65 -36.92
CA PRO A 169 9.36 14.50 -36.63
C PRO A 169 8.92 13.04 -36.40
N LEU A 170 9.72 12.30 -35.66
CA LEU A 170 9.46 10.93 -35.21
C LEU A 170 9.23 10.93 -33.70
N PHE A 171 8.41 9.98 -33.22
CA PHE A 171 8.19 9.81 -31.79
C PHE A 171 9.39 9.09 -31.16
N HIS A 172 10.25 9.82 -30.47
CA HIS A 172 11.38 9.27 -29.72
C HIS A 172 10.97 8.84 -28.32
N SER A 173 11.69 7.87 -27.75
CA SER A 173 11.57 7.48 -26.36
C SER A 173 11.83 8.66 -25.42
N SER A 174 11.04 8.73 -24.33
CA SER A 174 11.15 9.83 -23.37
C SER A 174 12.52 9.90 -22.69
N GLY A 175 13.17 8.76 -22.51
CA GLY A 175 14.54 8.70 -21.99
C GLY A 175 15.55 9.48 -22.83
N THR A 176 15.29 9.70 -24.15
CA THR A 176 16.20 10.43 -25.03
C THR A 176 16.35 11.90 -24.62
N TRP A 177 15.26 12.64 -24.62
CA TRP A 177 15.26 14.07 -24.28
C TRP A 177 15.17 14.30 -22.77
N GLY A 178 14.56 13.34 -22.05
CA GLY A 178 14.45 13.37 -20.58
C GLY A 178 15.82 13.33 -19.90
N ALA A 179 16.82 12.70 -20.51
CA ALA A 179 18.20 12.71 -20.01
C ALA A 179 18.77 14.13 -19.89
N VAL A 180 18.45 15.02 -20.83
CA VAL A 180 18.88 16.42 -20.78
C VAL A 180 18.22 17.17 -19.63
N GLY A 181 16.89 16.96 -19.42
CA GLY A 181 16.17 17.50 -18.28
C GLY A 181 16.70 16.98 -16.94
N ALA A 182 16.97 15.68 -16.86
CA ALA A 182 17.58 15.06 -15.69
C ALA A 182 18.97 15.63 -15.38
N ALA A 183 19.80 15.86 -16.41
CA ALA A 183 21.11 16.49 -16.24
C ALA A 183 20.99 17.93 -15.72
N ALA A 184 20.01 18.70 -16.20
CA ALA A 184 19.76 20.07 -15.72
C ALA A 184 19.39 20.07 -14.23
N ALA A 185 18.48 19.18 -13.81
CA ALA A 185 18.08 19.02 -12.41
C ALA A 185 19.28 18.62 -11.52
N CYS A 186 20.06 17.66 -11.95
CA CYS A 186 21.24 17.19 -11.21
C CYS A 186 22.37 18.25 -11.17
N ALA A 187 22.59 18.98 -12.27
CA ALA A 187 23.56 20.06 -12.32
C ALA A 187 23.22 21.18 -11.32
N ARG A 188 21.93 21.49 -11.13
CA ARG A 188 21.46 22.41 -10.12
C ARG A 188 21.76 21.92 -8.70
N LEU A 189 21.43 20.66 -8.38
CA LEU A 189 21.66 20.05 -7.07
C LEU A 189 23.14 19.92 -6.72
N LEU A 190 23.98 19.64 -7.72
CA LEU A 190 25.44 19.62 -7.57
C LEU A 190 26.07 21.01 -7.57
N LYS A 191 25.29 22.09 -7.73
CA LYS A 191 25.73 23.49 -7.74
C LYS A 191 26.82 23.76 -8.78
N LEU A 192 26.65 23.23 -9.99
CA LEU A 192 27.62 23.34 -11.08
C LEU A 192 27.71 24.79 -11.60
N SER A 193 28.88 25.20 -12.04
CA SER A 193 29.07 26.46 -12.75
C SER A 193 28.40 26.41 -14.14
N PRO A 194 28.08 27.55 -14.76
CA PRO A 194 27.47 27.58 -16.10
C PRO A 194 28.22 26.75 -17.13
N THR A 195 29.55 26.76 -17.10
CA THR A 195 30.38 25.95 -18.02
C THR A 195 30.24 24.45 -17.76
N GLN A 196 30.12 24.04 -16.51
CA GLN A 196 29.86 22.65 -16.14
C GLN A 196 28.42 22.23 -16.47
N VAL A 197 27.45 23.12 -16.32
CA VAL A 197 26.05 22.88 -16.74
C VAL A 197 26.03 22.62 -18.25
N ASP A 198 26.68 23.46 -19.08
CA ASP A 198 26.76 23.27 -20.53
C ASP A 198 27.38 21.91 -20.89
N ALA A 199 28.46 21.52 -20.20
CA ALA A 199 29.07 20.21 -20.37
C ALA A 199 28.11 19.06 -19.93
N ALA A 200 27.39 19.21 -18.83
CA ALA A 200 26.43 18.19 -18.34
C ALA A 200 25.31 17.96 -19.34
N LEU A 201 24.73 19.05 -19.86
CA LEU A 201 23.66 18.97 -20.87
C LEU A 201 24.19 18.35 -22.18
N GLY A 202 25.38 18.73 -22.65
CA GLY A 202 26.01 18.15 -23.83
C GLY A 202 26.33 16.66 -23.67
N LEU A 203 26.86 16.24 -22.52
CA LEU A 203 27.05 14.81 -22.19
C LEU A 203 25.74 14.03 -22.21
N ALA A 204 24.72 14.56 -21.57
CA ALA A 204 23.40 13.91 -21.50
C ALA A 204 22.78 13.73 -22.89
N GLU A 205 22.82 14.76 -23.72
CA GLU A 205 22.37 14.71 -25.11
C GLU A 205 23.13 13.66 -25.94
N TYR A 206 24.45 13.61 -25.80
CA TYR A 206 25.30 12.72 -26.59
C TYR A 206 25.15 11.24 -26.17
N HIS A 207 24.93 10.96 -24.89
CA HIS A 207 24.86 9.61 -24.33
C HIS A 207 23.39 9.14 -24.06
N ALA A 208 22.41 9.95 -24.37
CA ALA A 208 21.01 9.58 -24.17
C ALA A 208 20.65 8.29 -24.92
N PRO A 209 19.74 7.45 -24.35
CA PRO A 209 19.20 6.31 -25.06
C PRO A 209 18.34 6.78 -26.21
N VAL A 210 18.78 6.55 -27.46
CA VAL A 210 18.07 6.99 -28.68
C VAL A 210 17.31 5.81 -29.26
N ASP A 211 16.00 5.79 -29.16
CA ASP A 211 15.13 4.83 -29.87
C ASP A 211 13.77 5.48 -30.20
N LEU A 212 13.02 4.83 -31.08
CA LEU A 212 11.67 5.24 -31.46
C LEU A 212 10.64 4.53 -30.58
N ILE A 213 9.75 5.29 -29.92
CA ILE A 213 8.70 4.71 -29.07
C ILE A 213 7.77 3.75 -29.84
N MET A 214 7.59 3.94 -31.15
CA MET A 214 6.77 3.04 -31.97
C MET A 214 7.33 1.62 -32.03
N ARG A 215 8.60 1.41 -31.73
CA ARG A 215 9.17 0.08 -31.58
C ARG A 215 8.66 -0.61 -30.30
N ALA A 216 8.64 0.11 -29.19
CA ALA A 216 8.08 -0.40 -27.93
C ALA A 216 6.56 -0.62 -28.00
N VAL A 217 5.86 0.15 -28.85
CA VAL A 217 4.42 -0.08 -29.16
C VAL A 217 4.20 -1.35 -29.96
N ALA A 218 5.09 -1.61 -30.95
CA ALA A 218 4.98 -2.79 -31.81
C ALA A 218 5.39 -4.10 -31.11
N GLU A 219 6.36 -4.02 -30.21
CA GLU A 219 6.90 -5.15 -29.42
C GLU A 219 6.98 -4.73 -27.94
N PRO A 220 5.86 -4.73 -27.21
CA PRO A 220 5.86 -4.32 -25.82
C PRO A 220 6.75 -5.21 -24.94
N THR A 221 7.71 -4.59 -24.25
CA THR A 221 8.66 -5.27 -23.35
C THR A 221 8.96 -4.39 -22.14
N MET A 222 9.69 -4.93 -21.17
CA MET A 222 10.12 -4.19 -19.96
C MET A 222 11.05 -3.00 -20.28
N ALA A 223 11.66 -2.94 -21.45
CA ALA A 223 12.50 -1.81 -21.87
C ALA A 223 11.72 -0.52 -22.06
N LYS A 224 10.45 -0.64 -22.50
CA LYS A 224 9.48 0.47 -22.65
C LYS A 224 10.12 1.73 -23.27
N ASP A 225 9.99 2.85 -22.55
CA ASP A 225 10.33 4.21 -23.01
C ASP A 225 11.71 4.70 -22.49
N ALA A 226 12.53 3.76 -21.99
CA ALA A 226 13.90 3.97 -21.49
C ALA A 226 14.04 5.04 -20.38
N MET A 227 12.99 5.20 -19.52
CA MET A 227 12.94 6.23 -18.49
C MET A 227 14.10 6.13 -17.51
N GLY A 228 14.32 4.95 -16.94
CA GLY A 228 15.44 4.74 -16.01
C GLY A 228 16.80 5.01 -16.63
N TRP A 229 17.02 4.61 -17.88
CA TRP A 229 18.28 4.87 -18.57
C TRP A 229 18.49 6.37 -18.85
N GLY A 230 17.44 7.10 -19.19
CA GLY A 230 17.51 8.56 -19.32
C GLY A 230 17.87 9.24 -18.00
N ALA A 231 17.26 8.81 -16.90
CA ALA A 231 17.54 9.29 -15.54
C ALA A 231 19.01 8.99 -15.14
N HIS A 232 19.48 7.77 -15.37
CA HIS A 232 20.86 7.34 -15.15
C HIS A 232 21.88 8.22 -15.91
N VAL A 233 21.63 8.44 -17.18
CA VAL A 233 22.50 9.28 -18.02
C VAL A 233 22.53 10.72 -17.51
N GLY A 234 21.38 11.26 -17.09
CA GLY A 234 21.31 12.59 -16.52
C GLY A 234 22.17 12.78 -15.27
N VAL A 235 22.05 11.86 -14.31
CA VAL A 235 22.87 11.86 -13.08
C VAL A 235 24.36 11.72 -13.42
N THR A 236 24.72 10.73 -14.24
CA THR A 236 26.10 10.44 -14.61
C THR A 236 26.74 11.62 -15.35
N SER A 237 26.02 12.27 -16.26
CA SER A 237 26.48 13.44 -17.01
C SER A 237 26.80 14.62 -16.09
N ALA A 238 25.92 14.89 -15.11
CA ALA A 238 26.18 15.96 -14.15
C ALA A 238 27.37 15.64 -13.23
N GLN A 239 27.52 14.39 -12.77
CA GLN A 239 28.67 13.95 -11.97
C GLN A 239 29.99 14.04 -12.75
N LEU A 240 30.02 13.64 -14.03
CA LEU A 240 31.21 13.76 -14.90
C LEU A 240 31.59 15.24 -15.13
N ALA A 241 30.59 16.09 -15.40
CA ALA A 241 30.84 17.54 -15.55
C ALA A 241 31.36 18.17 -14.26
N ALA A 242 30.84 17.74 -13.10
CA ALA A 242 31.35 18.15 -11.78
C ALA A 242 32.85 17.81 -11.61
N ALA A 243 33.26 16.65 -12.12
CA ALA A 243 34.66 16.19 -12.09
C ALA A 243 35.55 16.87 -13.16
N GLY A 244 34.99 17.74 -14.00
CA GLY A 244 35.71 18.46 -15.04
C GLY A 244 35.76 17.75 -16.39
N PHE A 245 34.92 16.73 -16.63
CA PHE A 245 34.80 16.10 -17.94
C PHE A 245 34.11 17.06 -18.91
N THR A 246 34.67 17.24 -20.11
CA THR A 246 34.22 18.20 -21.12
C THR A 246 33.34 17.51 -22.18
N ALA A 247 32.45 18.27 -22.77
CA ALA A 247 31.57 17.82 -23.84
C ALA A 247 31.45 18.86 -24.96
N HIS A 248 30.88 18.45 -26.08
CA HIS A 248 30.32 19.38 -27.03
C HIS A 248 29.18 20.13 -26.38
N ARG A 249 29.01 21.40 -26.74
CA ARG A 249 27.85 22.17 -26.29
C ARG A 249 26.58 21.49 -26.74
N SER A 250 25.60 21.38 -25.84
CA SER A 250 24.27 20.87 -26.16
C SER A 250 23.67 21.69 -27.32
N GLU A 251 23.10 21.03 -28.30
CA GLU A 251 22.43 21.70 -29.43
C GLU A 251 21.18 22.47 -28.98
N PHE A 252 20.56 22.04 -27.87
CA PHE A 252 19.45 22.75 -27.23
C PHE A 252 19.88 24.07 -26.61
N VAL A 253 21.12 24.19 -26.17
CA VAL A 253 21.73 25.38 -25.57
C VAL A 253 22.41 26.25 -26.64
N ALA A 254 22.88 25.68 -27.73
CA ALA A 254 23.65 26.37 -28.75
C ALA A 254 22.86 27.34 -29.64
N GLY A 255 21.59 27.61 -29.31
CA GLY A 255 20.88 28.76 -29.85
C GLY A 255 20.37 28.61 -31.28
N ARG A 256 19.84 27.44 -31.66
CA ARG A 256 18.81 27.41 -32.71
C ARG A 256 17.49 27.49 -32.04
N PRO A 257 16.64 28.51 -32.29
CA PRO A 257 15.38 28.68 -31.61
C PRO A 257 14.49 27.48 -31.83
N CYS A 258 14.31 26.70 -30.78
CA CYS A 258 13.32 25.64 -30.67
C CYS A 258 12.22 26.15 -29.78
N GLY A 259 11.16 26.71 -30.36
CA GLY A 259 10.24 27.51 -29.60
C GLY A 259 10.90 28.77 -29.02
N ASP A 260 10.17 29.67 -28.47
CA ASP A 260 10.69 30.89 -27.87
C ASP A 260 11.45 30.56 -26.58
N ASP A 261 12.81 30.31 -26.63
CA ASP A 261 13.66 30.17 -25.42
C ASP A 261 13.59 31.46 -24.56
N THR A 262 13.08 32.53 -25.13
CA THR A 262 12.80 33.80 -24.48
C THR A 262 11.67 33.72 -23.46
N ASP A 263 10.96 32.60 -23.38
CA ASP A 263 9.82 32.37 -22.46
C ASP A 263 10.19 31.64 -21.15
N LEU A 264 11.45 31.19 -20.98
CA LEU A 264 11.94 30.55 -19.74
C LEU A 264 11.67 31.46 -18.53
N GLY A 265 11.06 30.87 -17.49
CA GLY A 265 10.69 31.61 -16.28
C GLY A 265 9.43 32.49 -16.40
N THR A 266 8.84 32.59 -17.61
CA THR A 266 7.59 33.32 -17.87
C THR A 266 6.47 32.43 -18.35
N GLN A 267 6.76 31.43 -19.20
CA GLN A 267 5.85 30.36 -19.55
C GLN A 267 6.36 29.05 -18.96
N TRP A 268 5.46 28.32 -18.31
CA TRP A 268 5.78 27.11 -17.59
C TRP A 268 5.20 25.89 -18.30
N HIS A 269 6.02 25.10 -18.95
CA HIS A 269 5.60 23.86 -19.61
C HIS A 269 5.07 22.79 -18.66
N VAL A 270 5.54 22.79 -17.42
CA VAL A 270 5.01 21.91 -16.35
C VAL A 270 3.50 22.08 -16.19
N MET A 271 2.93 23.27 -16.46
CA MET A 271 1.49 23.52 -16.42
C MET A 271 0.71 22.83 -17.55
N ARG A 272 1.39 22.39 -18.61
CA ARG A 272 0.79 21.70 -19.77
C ARG A 272 0.95 20.17 -19.69
N THR A 273 1.37 19.67 -18.54
CA THR A 273 1.52 18.24 -18.27
C THR A 273 0.16 17.63 -17.95
N TYR A 274 -0.17 16.52 -18.62
CA TYR A 274 -1.35 15.72 -18.31
C TYR A 274 -1.02 14.61 -17.33
N VAL A 275 -2.06 14.10 -16.64
CA VAL A 275 -1.99 12.94 -15.76
C VAL A 275 -2.89 11.81 -16.27
N LYS A 276 -2.61 10.56 -15.92
CA LYS A 276 -3.32 9.40 -16.42
C LYS A 276 -4.25 8.82 -15.36
N PRO A 277 -5.57 8.71 -15.62
CA PRO A 277 -6.48 8.00 -14.72
C PRO A 277 -6.37 6.47 -14.81
N PHE A 278 -5.70 5.92 -15.83
CA PHE A 278 -5.60 4.48 -16.08
C PHE A 278 -4.16 4.06 -16.39
N PRO A 279 -3.73 2.85 -15.96
CA PRO A 279 -2.37 2.33 -16.16
C PRO A 279 -2.20 1.76 -17.58
N CYS A 280 -2.21 2.61 -18.58
CA CYS A 280 -2.00 2.23 -19.98
C CYS A 280 -1.61 3.44 -20.85
N CYS A 281 -1.25 3.15 -22.11
CA CYS A 281 -0.94 4.14 -23.12
C CYS A 281 -2.02 5.21 -23.24
N ARG A 282 -1.64 6.48 -23.23
CA ARG A 282 -2.56 7.63 -23.30
C ARG A 282 -3.54 7.58 -24.48
N TRP A 283 -3.16 6.96 -25.57
CA TRP A 283 -3.98 6.85 -26.77
C TRP A 283 -5.24 6.01 -26.59
N VAL A 284 -5.27 5.14 -25.57
CA VAL A 284 -6.42 4.29 -25.22
C VAL A 284 -7.49 5.06 -24.43
N HIS A 285 -7.09 6.04 -23.63
CA HIS A 285 -7.95 6.70 -22.65
C HIS A 285 -9.22 7.34 -23.23
N PRO A 286 -9.22 7.95 -24.44
CA PRO A 286 -10.45 8.45 -25.05
C PRO A 286 -11.50 7.34 -25.30
N ALA A 287 -11.06 6.13 -25.65
CA ALA A 287 -11.96 4.99 -25.82
C ALA A 287 -12.55 4.52 -24.49
N LEU A 288 -11.75 4.53 -23.40
CA LEU A 288 -12.25 4.23 -22.04
C LEU A 288 -13.27 5.27 -21.56
N ALA A 289 -13.07 6.55 -21.88
CA ALA A 289 -14.06 7.58 -21.62
C ALA A 289 -15.37 7.32 -22.39
N GLY A 290 -15.28 6.75 -23.60
CA GLY A 290 -16.42 6.25 -24.37
C GLY A 290 -17.15 5.11 -23.67
N ALA A 291 -16.41 4.14 -23.13
CA ALA A 291 -16.96 3.01 -22.37
C ALA A 291 -17.71 3.49 -21.13
N ALA A 292 -17.12 4.39 -20.35
CA ALA A 292 -17.76 5.00 -19.19
C ALA A 292 -19.09 5.70 -19.57
N GLN A 293 -19.12 6.37 -20.71
CA GLN A 293 -20.34 7.02 -21.21
C GLN A 293 -21.43 6.02 -21.58
N VAL A 294 -21.08 4.93 -22.27
CA VAL A 294 -22.04 3.88 -22.64
C VAL A 294 -22.63 3.23 -21.39
N LEU A 295 -21.82 2.89 -20.40
CA LEU A 295 -22.30 2.32 -19.13
C LEU A 295 -23.27 3.28 -18.41
N ARG A 296 -22.95 4.58 -18.37
CA ARG A 296 -23.89 5.60 -17.82
C ARG A 296 -25.20 5.68 -18.58
N MET A 297 -25.19 5.63 -19.91
CA MET A 297 -26.42 5.67 -20.74
C MET A 297 -27.31 4.46 -20.47
N LEU A 298 -26.72 3.32 -20.11
CA LEU A 298 -27.43 2.10 -19.76
C LEU A 298 -27.89 2.07 -18.30
N GLY A 299 -27.36 2.93 -17.44
CA GLY A 299 -27.53 2.83 -15.99
C GLY A 299 -26.98 1.53 -15.43
N ARG A 300 -25.92 1.00 -16.03
CA ARG A 300 -25.24 -0.25 -15.61
C ARG A 300 -23.81 0.05 -15.22
N GLU A 301 -23.29 -0.66 -14.24
CA GLU A 301 -21.88 -0.59 -13.83
C GLU A 301 -20.98 -1.37 -14.78
N ARG A 302 -21.47 -2.46 -15.36
CA ARG A 302 -20.73 -3.36 -16.25
C ARG A 302 -21.65 -4.04 -17.26
N LEU A 303 -21.07 -4.66 -18.30
CA LEU A 303 -21.78 -5.45 -19.32
C LEU A 303 -21.33 -6.92 -19.27
N ASP A 304 -22.29 -7.82 -19.41
CA ASP A 304 -21.99 -9.21 -19.74
C ASP A 304 -21.73 -9.31 -21.26
N PRO A 305 -20.64 -9.96 -21.72
CA PRO A 305 -20.41 -10.19 -23.14
C PRO A 305 -21.56 -10.91 -23.85
N ALA A 306 -22.42 -11.66 -23.14
CA ALA A 306 -23.61 -12.28 -23.71
C ALA A 306 -24.72 -11.27 -24.09
N ASP A 307 -24.73 -10.11 -23.46
CA ASP A 307 -25.66 -9.02 -23.74
C ASP A 307 -25.21 -8.15 -24.95
N VAL A 308 -24.01 -8.35 -25.49
CA VAL A 308 -23.38 -7.54 -26.53
C VAL A 308 -23.14 -8.34 -27.80
N THR A 309 -23.49 -7.76 -28.95
CA THR A 309 -23.24 -8.38 -30.25
C THR A 309 -22.12 -7.71 -31.05
N GLY A 310 -21.70 -6.51 -30.65
CA GLY A 310 -20.58 -5.80 -31.29
C GLY A 310 -20.20 -4.54 -30.54
N VAL A 311 -18.92 -4.22 -30.58
CA VAL A 311 -18.33 -3.00 -30.04
C VAL A 311 -17.46 -2.39 -31.13
N GLN A 312 -17.73 -1.18 -31.57
CA GLN A 312 -16.92 -0.48 -32.56
C GLN A 312 -16.25 0.74 -31.95
N VAL A 313 -14.93 0.80 -32.00
CA VAL A 313 -14.15 1.97 -31.58
C VAL A 313 -13.63 2.71 -32.83
N ARG A 314 -14.00 3.98 -32.97
CA ARG A 314 -13.51 4.90 -33.99
C ARG A 314 -12.41 5.76 -33.37
N THR A 315 -11.21 5.76 -33.95
CA THR A 315 -10.05 6.43 -33.36
C THR A 315 -9.06 6.89 -34.47
N PHE A 316 -7.95 7.50 -34.05
CA PHE A 316 -6.84 7.88 -34.94
C PHE A 316 -5.87 6.71 -35.13
N ARG A 317 -5.03 6.79 -36.18
CA ARG A 317 -4.15 5.71 -36.63
C ARG A 317 -3.22 5.20 -35.53
N ALA A 318 -2.53 6.09 -34.80
CA ALA A 318 -1.59 5.67 -33.76
C ALA A 318 -2.25 4.85 -32.65
N ALA A 319 -3.49 5.16 -32.25
CA ALA A 319 -4.24 4.35 -31.29
C ALA A 319 -4.72 3.04 -31.91
N ALA A 320 -5.10 3.07 -33.20
CA ALA A 320 -5.54 1.87 -33.90
C ALA A 320 -4.39 0.88 -34.17
N ASP A 321 -3.16 1.32 -34.17
CA ASP A 321 -1.97 0.51 -34.39
C ASP A 321 -1.44 -0.14 -33.08
N LEU A 322 -2.04 0.20 -31.92
CA LEU A 322 -1.79 -0.53 -30.66
C LEU A 322 -2.21 -2.00 -30.77
N ALA A 323 -1.65 -2.85 -29.92
CA ALA A 323 -1.97 -4.27 -29.87
C ALA A 323 -3.47 -4.52 -29.68
N ARG A 324 -3.96 -5.64 -30.21
CA ARG A 324 -5.40 -6.04 -30.17
C ARG A 324 -5.60 -7.48 -29.71
N MET A 325 -4.51 -8.20 -29.47
CA MET A 325 -4.53 -9.58 -28.96
C MET A 325 -4.87 -9.61 -27.47
N VAL A 326 -5.29 -10.77 -26.98
CA VAL A 326 -5.38 -11.02 -25.54
C VAL A 326 -3.96 -10.99 -24.97
N PRO A 327 -3.66 -10.10 -24.02
CA PRO A 327 -2.30 -9.95 -23.54
C PRO A 327 -1.86 -11.11 -22.64
N SER A 328 -0.59 -11.48 -22.73
CA SER A 328 0.07 -12.47 -21.89
C SER A 328 1.01 -11.82 -20.86
N THR A 329 1.35 -10.56 -21.07
CA THR A 329 2.21 -9.77 -20.18
C THR A 329 1.57 -8.43 -19.83
N SER A 330 2.03 -7.82 -18.76
CA SER A 330 1.57 -6.50 -18.33
C SER A 330 1.86 -5.44 -19.40
N GLU A 331 3.02 -5.51 -20.03
CA GLU A 331 3.43 -4.58 -21.09
C GLU A 331 2.52 -4.71 -22.32
N GLU A 332 2.14 -5.92 -22.72
CA GLU A 332 1.18 -6.14 -23.81
C GLU A 332 -0.21 -5.57 -23.46
N ALA A 333 -0.63 -5.63 -22.20
CA ALA A 333 -1.91 -5.07 -21.77
C ALA A 333 -1.89 -3.53 -21.77
N GLN A 334 -0.77 -2.92 -21.41
CA GLN A 334 -0.62 -1.45 -21.35
C GLN A 334 -0.57 -0.80 -22.73
N PHE A 335 0.02 -1.47 -23.73
CA PHE A 335 0.10 -1.00 -25.12
C PHE A 335 -0.97 -1.65 -26.03
N ASN A 336 -2.15 -1.91 -25.49
CA ASN A 336 -3.28 -2.56 -26.16
C ASN A 336 -4.47 -1.61 -26.20
N LEU A 337 -5.21 -1.59 -27.33
CA LEU A 337 -6.45 -0.79 -27.43
C LEU A 337 -7.68 -1.59 -27.00
N VAL A 338 -7.71 -2.88 -27.38
CA VAL A 338 -8.90 -3.72 -27.28
C VAL A 338 -9.07 -4.27 -25.86
N TRP A 339 -7.97 -4.71 -25.24
CA TRP A 339 -7.98 -5.29 -23.88
C TRP A 339 -8.47 -4.31 -22.81
N PRO A 340 -7.93 -3.08 -22.69
CA PRO A 340 -8.42 -2.12 -21.70
C PRO A 340 -9.88 -1.74 -21.91
N LEU A 341 -10.32 -1.61 -23.18
CA LEU A 341 -11.71 -1.30 -23.51
C LEU A 341 -12.65 -2.45 -23.09
N ALA A 342 -12.28 -3.70 -23.38
CA ALA A 342 -13.03 -4.88 -22.99
C ALA A 342 -13.09 -5.04 -21.48
N ALA A 343 -11.98 -4.87 -20.78
CA ALA A 343 -11.90 -4.91 -19.33
C ALA A 343 -12.81 -3.84 -18.72
N TYR A 344 -12.74 -2.60 -19.19
CA TYR A 344 -13.60 -1.52 -18.68
C TYR A 344 -15.09 -1.84 -18.84
N LEU A 345 -15.50 -2.36 -19.99
CA LEU A 345 -16.91 -2.72 -20.25
C LEU A 345 -17.38 -3.88 -19.37
N THR A 346 -16.51 -4.86 -19.06
CA THR A 346 -16.87 -6.09 -18.31
C THR A 346 -16.79 -5.93 -16.80
N THR A 347 -15.86 -5.11 -16.30
CA THR A 347 -15.65 -4.96 -14.86
C THR A 347 -16.18 -3.65 -14.31
N GLY A 348 -16.46 -2.65 -15.17
CA GLY A 348 -16.87 -1.30 -14.79
C GLY A 348 -15.71 -0.32 -14.63
N GLY A 349 -14.47 -0.77 -14.85
CA GLY A 349 -13.26 0.04 -14.74
C GLY A 349 -12.06 -0.59 -15.44
N PHE A 350 -10.93 0.13 -15.42
CA PHE A 350 -9.65 -0.38 -15.85
C PHE A 350 -8.58 0.06 -14.84
N GLY A 351 -7.99 -0.89 -14.14
CA GLY A 351 -7.06 -0.64 -13.05
C GLY A 351 -5.82 -1.54 -13.12
N LEU A 352 -5.10 -1.60 -12.01
CA LEU A 352 -3.88 -2.41 -11.90
C LEU A 352 -4.15 -3.90 -12.11
N ASP A 353 -5.27 -4.40 -11.60
CA ASP A 353 -5.65 -5.81 -11.77
C ASP A 353 -5.77 -6.16 -13.26
N SER A 354 -6.32 -5.25 -14.07
CA SER A 354 -6.51 -5.46 -15.51
C SER A 354 -5.21 -5.54 -16.33
N VAL A 355 -4.08 -5.10 -15.75
CA VAL A 355 -2.74 -5.23 -16.35
C VAL A 355 -1.84 -6.21 -15.59
N THR A 356 -2.37 -6.91 -14.57
CA THR A 356 -1.64 -7.89 -13.76
C THR A 356 -2.41 -9.19 -13.62
N SER A 357 -3.33 -9.29 -12.65
CA SER A 357 -4.05 -10.52 -12.28
C SER A 357 -5.10 -10.97 -13.30
N ASP A 358 -5.71 -10.03 -14.04
CA ASP A 358 -6.80 -10.32 -14.98
C ASP A 358 -6.30 -10.73 -16.38
N LEU A 359 -4.98 -10.78 -16.58
CA LEU A 359 -4.40 -11.14 -17.88
C LEU A 359 -4.93 -12.49 -18.35
N GLY A 360 -5.51 -12.51 -19.55
CA GLY A 360 -6.09 -13.71 -20.12
C GLY A 360 -7.46 -14.12 -19.57
N ASP A 361 -8.12 -13.28 -18.75
CA ASP A 361 -9.48 -13.56 -18.26
C ASP A 361 -10.44 -13.88 -19.42
N PRO A 362 -11.14 -15.04 -19.40
CA PRO A 362 -11.96 -15.49 -20.51
C PRO A 362 -13.20 -14.61 -20.77
N VAL A 363 -13.72 -13.91 -19.75
CA VAL A 363 -14.88 -13.01 -19.90
C VAL A 363 -14.44 -11.73 -20.59
N ILE A 364 -13.29 -11.16 -20.16
CA ILE A 364 -12.69 -10.00 -20.81
C ILE A 364 -12.27 -10.35 -22.24
N ALA A 365 -11.63 -11.51 -22.44
CA ALA A 365 -11.21 -11.98 -23.76
C ALA A 365 -12.40 -12.17 -24.71
N ARG A 366 -13.54 -12.64 -24.20
CA ARG A 366 -14.79 -12.72 -25.00
C ARG A 366 -15.31 -11.36 -25.39
N MET A 367 -15.32 -10.38 -24.47
CA MET A 367 -15.68 -8.99 -24.81
C MET A 367 -14.71 -8.41 -25.84
N ALA A 368 -13.40 -8.64 -25.66
CA ALA A 368 -12.34 -8.20 -26.57
C ALA A 368 -12.58 -8.71 -28.00
N SER A 369 -13.05 -9.96 -28.16
CA SER A 369 -13.35 -10.54 -29.47
C SER A 369 -14.51 -9.87 -30.22
N LEU A 370 -15.33 -9.07 -29.54
CA LEU A 370 -16.44 -8.30 -30.13
C LEU A 370 -16.01 -6.89 -30.59
N VAL A 371 -14.74 -6.48 -30.30
CA VAL A 371 -14.26 -5.12 -30.59
C VAL A 371 -13.71 -5.00 -32.00
N GLU A 372 -14.31 -4.12 -32.79
CA GLU A 372 -13.83 -3.68 -34.08
C GLU A 372 -13.16 -2.29 -33.95
N VAL A 373 -11.99 -2.14 -34.53
CA VAL A 373 -11.23 -0.87 -34.54
C VAL A 373 -11.28 -0.24 -35.92
N VAL A 374 -11.77 1.01 -35.98
CA VAL A 374 -11.90 1.78 -37.22
C VAL A 374 -11.11 3.07 -37.11
N VAL A 375 -10.24 3.32 -38.10
CA VAL A 375 -9.56 4.62 -38.24
C VAL A 375 -10.50 5.61 -38.87
N ASP A 376 -10.79 6.68 -38.13
CA ASP A 376 -11.64 7.76 -38.62
C ASP A 376 -10.77 8.90 -39.19
N PRO A 377 -10.87 9.23 -40.50
CA PRO A 377 -10.04 10.27 -41.10
C PRO A 377 -10.19 11.66 -40.48
N ALA A 378 -11.36 11.96 -39.88
CA ALA A 378 -11.57 13.24 -39.20
C ALA A 378 -10.83 13.29 -37.82
N LEU A 379 -10.71 12.15 -37.14
CA LEU A 379 -9.93 12.03 -35.92
C LEU A 379 -8.44 12.01 -36.21
N GLU A 380 -8.03 11.37 -37.31
CA GLU A 380 -6.66 11.36 -37.78
C GLU A 380 -6.13 12.76 -38.09
N ALA A 381 -6.94 13.56 -38.76
CA ALA A 381 -6.59 14.94 -39.10
C ALA A 381 -6.35 15.85 -37.88
N GLY A 382 -6.95 15.52 -36.73
CA GLY A 382 -6.77 16.25 -35.47
C GLY A 382 -5.55 15.82 -34.67
N PHE A 383 -5.05 14.63 -34.92
CA PHE A 383 -3.90 14.08 -34.18
C PHE A 383 -2.56 14.72 -34.65
N PRO A 384 -1.58 15.00 -33.76
CA PRO A 384 -1.53 14.69 -32.34
C PRO A 384 -2.12 15.76 -31.39
N ALA A 385 -2.55 16.91 -31.92
CA ALA A 385 -3.03 18.05 -31.14
C ALA A 385 -4.34 17.73 -30.40
N VAL A 386 -5.23 16.99 -31.04
CA VAL A 386 -6.54 16.58 -30.48
C VAL A 386 -6.64 15.05 -30.48
N ARG A 387 -6.81 14.47 -29.29
CA ARG A 387 -6.94 13.03 -29.12
C ARG A 387 -8.35 12.68 -28.67
N ARG A 388 -9.17 12.15 -29.58
CA ARG A 388 -10.56 11.75 -29.33
C ARG A 388 -10.84 10.37 -29.92
N SER A 389 -11.78 9.67 -29.31
CA SER A 389 -12.35 8.42 -29.84
C SER A 389 -13.86 8.41 -29.66
N GLY A 390 -14.55 7.67 -30.50
CA GLY A 390 -15.97 7.37 -30.38
C GLY A 390 -16.19 5.89 -30.20
N LEU A 391 -17.13 5.50 -29.33
CA LEU A 391 -17.49 4.13 -29.07
C LEU A 391 -18.95 3.87 -29.40
N THR A 392 -19.22 2.83 -30.20
CA THR A 392 -20.56 2.32 -30.45
C THR A 392 -20.68 0.90 -29.93
N VAL A 393 -21.68 0.62 -29.09
CA VAL A 393 -22.00 -0.71 -28.58
C VAL A 393 -23.36 -1.14 -29.08
N THR A 394 -23.41 -2.34 -29.69
CA THR A 394 -24.65 -2.96 -30.17
C THR A 394 -25.03 -4.07 -29.17
N MET A 395 -26.18 -3.93 -28.54
CA MET A 395 -26.69 -4.88 -27.56
C MET A 395 -27.42 -6.05 -28.24
N ALA A 396 -27.50 -7.20 -27.59
CA ALA A 396 -28.24 -8.38 -28.08
C ALA A 396 -29.74 -8.14 -28.24
N ASP A 397 -30.32 -7.16 -27.56
CA ASP A 397 -31.71 -6.73 -27.72
C ASP A 397 -31.95 -5.77 -28.92
N GLY A 398 -30.89 -5.48 -29.67
CA GLY A 398 -30.92 -4.62 -30.85
C GLY A 398 -30.73 -3.12 -30.60
N ARG A 399 -30.57 -2.69 -29.34
CA ARG A 399 -30.22 -1.29 -29.03
C ARG A 399 -28.78 -1.00 -29.47
N VAL A 400 -28.61 0.17 -30.04
CA VAL A 400 -27.31 0.72 -30.44
C VAL A 400 -27.03 1.96 -29.62
N LEU A 401 -25.89 1.98 -28.96
CA LEU A 401 -25.47 3.05 -28.04
C LEU A 401 -24.22 3.69 -28.61
N ASP A 402 -24.27 4.99 -28.87
CA ASP A 402 -23.13 5.76 -29.33
C ASP A 402 -22.69 6.74 -28.24
N SER A 403 -21.45 6.62 -27.80
CA SER A 403 -20.87 7.49 -26.77
C SER A 403 -20.70 8.94 -27.22
N GLY A 404 -20.77 9.20 -28.53
CA GLY A 404 -20.22 10.40 -29.14
C GLY A 404 -18.68 10.43 -29.04
N LEU A 405 -18.07 11.51 -29.51
CA LEU A 405 -16.62 11.70 -29.42
C LEU A 405 -16.23 12.12 -27.99
N ARG A 406 -15.26 11.42 -27.42
CA ARG A 406 -14.74 11.67 -26.08
C ARG A 406 -13.24 11.97 -26.12
N ALA A 407 -12.83 12.93 -25.28
CA ALA A 407 -11.44 13.15 -24.91
C ALA A 407 -11.13 12.38 -23.62
N ALA A 408 -9.86 12.19 -23.35
CA ALA A 408 -9.40 11.56 -22.09
C ALA A 408 -9.48 12.57 -20.93
N ALA A 409 -9.84 12.11 -19.73
CA ALA A 409 -9.70 12.89 -18.49
C ALA A 409 -8.22 13.10 -18.14
N GLY A 410 -7.93 14.19 -17.40
CA GLY A 410 -6.59 14.52 -16.91
C GLY A 410 -5.69 15.24 -17.92
N ASP A 411 -6.20 15.74 -19.06
CA ASP A 411 -5.45 16.68 -19.91
C ASP A 411 -5.18 17.99 -19.14
N ALA A 412 -4.16 18.74 -19.53
CA ALA A 412 -3.64 19.87 -18.76
C ALA A 412 -4.67 20.98 -18.46
N ASP A 413 -5.65 21.13 -19.34
CA ASP A 413 -6.76 22.07 -19.28
C ASP A 413 -8.08 21.43 -18.76
N ASP A 414 -8.05 20.17 -18.37
CA ASP A 414 -9.18 19.48 -17.76
C ASP A 414 -9.45 20.06 -16.37
N PRO A 415 -10.66 20.59 -16.08
CA PRO A 415 -11.01 21.08 -14.75
C PRO A 415 -10.92 19.99 -13.67
N CYS A 416 -11.02 18.69 -14.05
CA CYS A 416 -10.88 17.55 -13.16
C CYS A 416 -9.43 17.01 -13.07
N TRP A 417 -8.42 17.77 -13.55
CA TRP A 417 -7.04 17.33 -13.57
C TRP A 417 -6.53 16.90 -12.17
N GLU A 418 -6.82 17.72 -11.16
CA GLU A 418 -6.45 17.43 -9.76
C GLU A 418 -7.20 16.20 -9.20
N ASP A 419 -8.46 16.01 -9.60
CA ASP A 419 -9.25 14.85 -9.17
C ASP A 419 -8.68 13.54 -9.68
N VAL A 420 -8.04 13.54 -10.86
CA VAL A 420 -7.31 12.37 -11.39
C VAL A 420 -6.12 12.02 -10.49
N VAL A 421 -5.38 13.01 -10.00
CA VAL A 421 -4.28 12.76 -9.04
C VAL A 421 -4.85 12.25 -7.71
N ARG A 422 -5.89 12.90 -7.18
CA ARG A 422 -6.57 12.50 -5.94
C ARG A 422 -7.07 11.06 -5.98
N ALA A 423 -7.64 10.64 -7.11
CA ALA A 423 -8.17 9.28 -7.29
C ALA A 423 -7.10 8.18 -7.17
N LYS A 424 -5.80 8.51 -7.30
CA LYS A 424 -4.69 7.60 -7.06
C LYS A 424 -4.40 7.39 -5.57
N PHE A 425 -5.02 8.18 -4.69
CA PHE A 425 -4.88 8.15 -3.23
C PHE A 425 -6.25 8.06 -2.54
N PRO A 426 -7.00 6.97 -2.72
CA PRO A 426 -8.38 6.86 -2.22
C PRO A 426 -8.50 6.91 -0.69
N ALA A 427 -7.42 6.64 0.04
CA ALA A 427 -7.38 6.70 1.50
C ALA A 427 -7.21 8.12 2.07
N VAL A 428 -6.93 9.12 1.23
CA VAL A 428 -6.71 10.51 1.67
C VAL A 428 -8.02 11.28 1.66
N SER A 429 -8.46 11.80 2.81
CA SER A 429 -9.72 12.52 2.92
C SER A 429 -9.72 13.88 2.20
N ASP A 430 -10.91 14.37 1.84
CA ASP A 430 -11.08 15.69 1.20
C ASP A 430 -10.54 16.83 2.08
N GLU A 431 -10.64 16.72 3.41
CA GLU A 431 -10.10 17.70 4.35
C GLU A 431 -8.58 17.80 4.25
N HIS A 432 -7.90 16.66 4.09
CA HIS A 432 -6.45 16.61 3.90
C HIS A 432 -6.02 17.17 2.55
N TRP A 433 -6.79 16.88 1.49
CA TRP A 433 -6.54 17.50 0.19
C TRP A 433 -6.76 19.02 0.23
N ALA A 434 -7.74 19.49 0.97
CA ALA A 434 -7.98 20.94 1.17
C ALA A 434 -6.86 21.60 1.97
N ALA A 435 -6.26 20.86 2.91
CA ALA A 435 -5.11 21.32 3.71
C ALA A 435 -3.76 21.12 3.00
N PHE A 436 -3.75 20.50 1.82
CA PHE A 436 -2.53 20.27 1.05
C PHE A 436 -1.89 21.59 0.65
N ASP A 437 -0.75 21.86 1.26
CA ASP A 437 0.08 23.02 0.97
C ASP A 437 1.39 22.53 0.35
N PRO A 438 1.61 22.77 -0.96
CA PRO A 438 2.84 22.40 -1.64
C PRO A 438 4.04 23.30 -1.28
N GLU A 439 3.84 24.30 -0.41
CA GLU A 439 4.96 25.13 0.05
C GLU A 439 5.94 24.30 0.89
N PRO A 440 7.23 24.38 0.62
CA PRO A 440 8.23 23.59 1.32
C PRO A 440 8.33 24.02 2.78
N ARG A 441 7.92 23.15 3.69
CA ARG A 441 8.31 23.24 5.11
C ARG A 441 9.68 22.58 5.25
N THR A 442 10.47 22.98 6.25
CA THR A 442 11.81 22.47 6.51
C THR A 442 11.85 20.94 6.59
N PHE A 443 12.13 20.32 5.47
CA PHE A 443 12.24 18.88 5.30
C PHE A 443 13.67 18.57 4.93
N THR A 444 14.32 17.65 5.60
CA THR A 444 15.68 17.23 5.24
C THR A 444 15.62 15.92 4.45
N THR A 445 16.56 15.70 3.53
CA THR A 445 16.67 14.44 2.80
C THR A 445 16.82 13.22 3.72
N ARG A 446 17.19 13.43 4.99
CA ARG A 446 17.21 12.39 6.02
C ARG A 446 15.80 11.89 6.37
N ASP A 447 14.79 12.73 6.20
CA ASP A 447 13.38 12.39 6.41
C ASP A 447 12.83 11.59 5.22
N LEU A 448 13.50 11.67 4.05
CA LEU A 448 13.21 10.87 2.86
C LEU A 448 13.62 9.40 3.01
N THR A 449 14.51 9.08 3.93
CA THR A 449 15.03 7.72 4.19
C THR A 449 14.29 6.95 5.28
N ALA A 450 13.21 7.53 5.86
CA ALA A 450 12.43 6.87 6.88
C ALA A 450 11.51 5.80 6.28
N SER A 451 11.60 4.60 6.74
CA SER A 451 10.75 3.39 6.65
C SER A 451 9.93 3.09 5.36
N ASP A 452 9.61 4.04 4.52
CA ASP A 452 8.96 3.86 3.20
C ASP A 452 9.61 4.80 2.18
N PRO A 453 10.45 4.30 1.25
CA PRO A 453 11.12 5.14 0.24
C PRO A 453 10.15 5.88 -0.67
N LEU A 454 8.93 5.37 -0.87
CA LEU A 454 7.90 6.05 -1.66
C LEU A 454 7.27 7.23 -0.92
N SER A 455 7.35 7.27 0.41
CA SER A 455 6.91 8.42 1.20
C SER A 455 7.76 9.68 0.94
N ALA A 456 8.99 9.48 0.44
CA ALA A 456 9.86 10.57 0.02
C ALA A 456 9.29 11.40 -1.14
N LEU A 457 8.45 10.77 -1.97
CA LEU A 457 7.77 11.44 -3.08
C LEU A 457 6.38 11.95 -2.71
N THR A 458 5.85 11.55 -1.54
CA THR A 458 4.59 12.08 -1.04
C THR A 458 4.89 13.30 -0.16
N PHE A 459 4.33 14.44 -0.51
CA PHE A 459 4.36 15.59 0.39
C PHE A 459 3.61 15.23 1.66
N PRO A 460 4.11 15.64 2.84
CA PRO A 460 3.27 15.57 4.03
C PRO A 460 2.02 16.43 3.78
N LEU A 461 0.89 15.75 3.65
CA LEU A 461 -0.43 16.39 3.63
C LEU A 461 -0.75 16.86 5.05
N SER A 462 -0.03 17.78 5.60
CA SER A 462 0.02 18.29 6.95
C SER A 462 1.11 17.70 7.84
N THR A 463 1.73 18.59 8.56
CA THR A 463 2.87 18.35 9.43
C THR A 463 2.44 17.80 10.77
N THR A 464 2.41 16.53 10.90
CA THR A 464 2.75 15.80 12.13
C THR A 464 3.35 14.47 11.69
N GLU A 465 4.46 14.15 12.28
CA GLU A 465 5.33 12.98 12.08
C GLU A 465 4.65 11.73 11.55
N GLY A 466 5.28 11.06 10.57
CA GLY A 466 4.96 9.81 9.87
C GLY A 466 4.06 8.79 10.58
N GLU A 467 2.81 9.13 10.77
CA GLU A 467 1.74 8.21 11.09
C GLU A 467 0.78 8.18 9.90
N THR A 468 0.41 6.99 9.43
CA THR A 468 -0.90 6.80 8.80
C THR A 468 -1.86 7.66 9.58
N MET A 469 -2.60 8.58 8.93
CA MET A 469 -3.38 9.56 9.67
C MET A 469 -4.50 8.86 10.41
N ASN A 470 -4.18 8.52 11.64
CA ASN A 470 -5.10 7.99 12.61
C ASN A 470 -6.23 9.00 12.82
N SER A 471 -7.45 8.54 12.93
CA SER A 471 -8.52 9.41 13.38
C SER A 471 -8.12 10.08 14.71
N PRO A 472 -8.66 11.23 15.07
CA PRO A 472 -8.38 11.84 16.38
C PRO A 472 -8.61 10.85 17.54
N GLU A 473 -9.59 9.97 17.42
CA GLU A 473 -9.89 8.93 18.40
C GLU A 473 -8.84 7.81 18.39
N GLN A 474 -8.38 7.38 17.21
CA GLN A 474 -7.29 6.42 17.09
C GLN A 474 -5.99 6.97 17.67
N THR A 475 -5.64 8.23 17.34
CA THR A 475 -4.47 8.92 17.91
C THR A 475 -4.56 8.98 19.44
N LYS A 476 -5.73 9.29 19.97
CA LYS A 476 -5.99 9.32 21.42
C LYS A 476 -5.79 7.95 22.05
N ARG A 477 -6.31 6.86 21.43
CA ARG A 477 -6.17 5.50 21.96
C ARG A 477 -4.71 5.01 21.91
N LEU A 478 -3.98 5.28 20.84
CA LEU A 478 -2.55 4.95 20.76
C LEU A 478 -1.73 5.74 21.80
N ALA A 479 -2.00 7.03 21.97
CA ALA A 479 -1.35 7.84 22.98
C ALA A 479 -1.66 7.34 24.41
N ALA A 480 -2.86 6.81 24.66
CA ALA A 480 -3.20 6.19 25.94
C ALA A 480 -2.34 4.96 26.21
N ILE A 481 -2.14 4.08 25.22
CA ILE A 481 -1.23 2.92 25.34
C ILE A 481 0.21 3.39 25.61
N ASP A 482 0.68 4.41 24.89
CA ASP A 482 2.03 4.95 25.10
C ASP A 482 2.22 5.53 26.51
N ALA A 483 1.21 6.16 27.07
CA ALA A 483 1.23 6.66 28.43
C ALA A 483 1.33 5.54 29.47
N LEU A 484 0.75 4.36 29.20
CA LEU A 484 0.81 3.18 30.08
C LEU A 484 2.12 2.36 29.93
N ALA A 485 2.87 2.60 28.83
CA ALA A 485 3.99 1.77 28.43
C ALA A 485 5.05 1.59 29.51
N GLN A 486 5.42 2.66 30.24
CA GLN A 486 6.43 2.58 31.27
C GLN A 486 5.98 1.70 32.45
N GLY A 487 4.76 1.88 32.92
CA GLY A 487 4.17 1.05 33.97
C GLY A 487 4.13 -0.44 33.61
N PHE A 488 3.75 -0.75 32.37
CA PHE A 488 3.74 -2.13 31.86
C PHE A 488 5.14 -2.74 31.84
N ARG A 489 6.16 -2.01 31.34
CA ARG A 489 7.55 -2.47 31.34
C ARG A 489 8.08 -2.76 32.74
N ASP A 490 7.80 -1.89 33.70
CA ASP A 490 8.28 -2.00 35.07
C ASP A 490 7.70 -3.23 35.79
N ARG A 491 6.45 -3.57 35.50
CA ARG A 491 5.73 -4.70 36.12
C ARG A 491 5.93 -6.04 35.39
N ALA A 492 6.24 -6.00 34.09
CA ALA A 492 6.28 -7.19 33.23
C ALA A 492 7.20 -8.30 33.76
N ARG A 493 8.35 -7.96 34.36
CA ARG A 493 9.25 -8.93 34.96
C ARG A 493 8.59 -9.65 36.15
N ARG A 494 7.92 -8.92 37.05
CA ARG A 494 7.24 -9.52 38.21
C ARG A 494 6.15 -10.48 37.74
N TYR A 495 5.33 -10.08 36.78
CA TYR A 495 4.27 -10.94 36.26
C TYR A 495 4.81 -12.22 35.61
N ASP A 496 5.93 -12.12 34.88
CA ASP A 496 6.60 -13.28 34.27
C ASP A 496 7.22 -14.20 35.34
N ASP A 497 8.00 -13.65 36.31
CA ASP A 497 8.67 -14.44 37.34
C ASP A 497 7.66 -15.18 38.21
N GLU A 498 6.58 -14.52 38.63
CA GLU A 498 5.55 -15.07 39.55
C GLU A 498 4.45 -15.85 38.77
N ALA A 499 4.40 -15.78 37.42
CA ALA A 499 3.34 -16.36 36.59
C ALA A 499 1.94 -15.97 37.07
N ILE A 500 1.70 -14.66 37.28
CA ILE A 500 0.44 -14.12 37.80
C ILE A 500 -0.23 -13.22 36.75
N PHE A 501 -1.56 -13.09 36.88
CA PHE A 501 -2.35 -12.21 36.03
C PHE A 501 -1.95 -10.72 36.21
N PRO A 502 -1.80 -9.93 35.12
CA PRO A 502 -1.33 -8.55 35.18
C PRO A 502 -2.47 -7.59 35.61
N THR A 503 -2.94 -7.70 36.82
CA THR A 503 -4.12 -7.00 37.36
C THR A 503 -4.01 -5.49 37.20
N GLU A 504 -2.85 -4.91 37.52
CA GLU A 504 -2.64 -3.47 37.45
C GLU A 504 -2.69 -2.96 35.98
N ASN A 505 -2.16 -3.74 35.03
CA ASN A 505 -2.22 -3.39 33.63
C ASN A 505 -3.68 -3.31 33.13
N PHE A 506 -4.52 -4.27 33.55
CA PHE A 506 -5.93 -4.29 33.15
C PHE A 506 -6.77 -3.23 33.86
N ALA A 507 -6.44 -2.87 35.09
CA ALA A 507 -7.05 -1.73 35.77
C ALA A 507 -6.77 -0.42 35.04
N GLU A 508 -5.50 -0.19 34.63
CA GLU A 508 -5.11 0.99 33.87
C GLU A 508 -5.73 1.01 32.46
N LEU A 509 -5.85 -0.15 31.78
CA LEU A 509 -6.55 -0.24 30.48
C LEU A 509 -8.04 0.10 30.62
N ASN A 510 -8.67 -0.31 31.72
CA ASN A 510 -10.07 0.06 32.02
C ASN A 510 -10.21 1.56 32.29
N GLU A 511 -9.34 2.15 33.09
CA GLU A 511 -9.31 3.60 33.37
C GLU A 511 -9.10 4.44 32.11
N ALA A 512 -8.45 3.87 31.09
CA ALA A 512 -8.19 4.49 29.79
C ALA A 512 -9.29 4.22 28.75
N ASP A 513 -10.43 3.63 29.13
CA ASP A 513 -11.57 3.25 28.27
C ASP A 513 -11.17 2.32 27.10
N LEU A 514 -10.18 1.43 27.30
CA LEU A 514 -9.69 0.54 26.23
C LEU A 514 -10.30 -0.87 26.26
N LEU A 515 -11.05 -1.28 27.30
CA LEU A 515 -11.55 -2.65 27.39
C LEU A 515 -12.82 -2.92 26.56
N ALA A 516 -13.63 -1.91 26.30
CA ALA A 516 -14.91 -2.07 25.58
C ALA A 516 -14.84 -1.75 24.06
N LEU A 517 -13.65 -1.63 23.48
CA LEU A 517 -13.45 -1.13 22.09
C LEU A 517 -14.19 -1.94 21.02
N THR A 518 -14.38 -3.23 21.24
CA THR A 518 -15.03 -4.12 20.27
C THR A 518 -16.55 -4.18 20.40
N LEU A 519 -17.15 -3.57 21.42
CA LEU A 519 -18.59 -3.40 21.46
C LEU A 519 -19.03 -2.38 20.39
N PRO A 520 -20.17 -2.62 19.73
CA PRO A 520 -20.80 -1.63 18.86
C PRO A 520 -21.06 -0.29 19.56
N GLU A 521 -20.99 0.82 18.82
CA GLU A 521 -21.19 2.16 19.36
C GLU A 521 -22.54 2.30 20.09
N LYS A 522 -23.60 1.68 19.59
CA LYS A 522 -24.93 1.66 20.23
C LYS A 522 -24.94 1.07 21.63
N TRP A 523 -23.92 0.31 22.01
CA TRP A 523 -23.72 -0.33 23.30
C TRP A 523 -22.55 0.25 24.13
N GLY A 524 -22.06 1.44 23.73
CA GLY A 524 -21.04 2.16 24.49
C GLY A 524 -19.59 1.81 24.15
N GLY A 525 -19.36 1.02 23.10
CA GLY A 525 -18.03 0.71 22.59
C GLY A 525 -17.58 1.62 21.45
N ALA A 526 -16.52 1.24 20.75
CA ALA A 526 -15.99 1.93 19.57
C ALA A 526 -16.27 1.19 18.25
N GLY A 527 -16.92 0.03 18.28
CA GLY A 527 -17.22 -0.78 17.11
C GLY A 527 -16.01 -1.42 16.43
N LEU A 528 -14.80 -1.26 17.01
CA LEU A 528 -13.60 -1.81 16.40
C LEU A 528 -13.68 -3.33 16.28
N TRP A 529 -13.22 -3.87 15.16
CA TRP A 529 -13.27 -5.29 14.82
C TRP A 529 -14.72 -5.82 14.61
N SER A 530 -15.70 -5.43 15.40
CA SER A 530 -17.09 -5.90 15.28
C SER A 530 -17.87 -5.21 14.15
N GLU A 531 -17.66 -3.91 13.94
CA GLU A 531 -18.33 -3.10 12.91
C GLU A 531 -17.37 -2.59 11.82
N GLY A 532 -16.06 -2.76 12.01
CA GLY A 532 -14.96 -2.30 11.15
C GLY A 532 -13.74 -1.91 11.98
N GLY A 533 -12.88 -1.03 11.45
CA GLY A 533 -11.69 -0.54 12.17
C GLY A 533 -10.67 -1.63 12.48
N PHE A 534 -10.53 -2.61 11.60
CA PHE A 534 -9.59 -3.71 11.76
C PHE A 534 -8.14 -3.23 11.82
N ALA A 535 -7.77 -2.30 10.94
CA ALA A 535 -6.41 -1.75 10.92
C ALA A 535 -6.08 -1.07 12.25
N GLU A 536 -6.96 -0.23 12.78
CA GLU A 536 -6.78 0.42 14.08
C GLU A 536 -6.69 -0.60 15.21
N TYR A 537 -7.60 -1.57 15.26
CA TYR A 537 -7.62 -2.59 16.30
C TYR A 537 -6.34 -3.39 16.37
N TYR A 538 -5.79 -3.79 15.21
CA TYR A 538 -4.55 -4.56 15.18
C TYR A 538 -3.31 -3.70 15.44
N GLU A 539 -3.35 -2.41 15.15
CA GLU A 539 -2.29 -1.48 15.55
C GLU A 539 -2.20 -1.33 17.07
N LEU A 540 -3.34 -1.25 17.76
CA LEU A 540 -3.38 -1.23 19.23
C LEU A 540 -2.78 -2.50 19.83
N ILE A 541 -3.07 -3.68 19.27
CA ILE A 541 -2.48 -4.95 19.72
C ILE A 541 -0.97 -4.96 19.44
N GLU A 542 -0.54 -4.59 18.23
CA GLU A 542 0.89 -4.51 17.89
C GLU A 542 1.63 -3.59 18.85
N ARG A 543 1.07 -2.40 19.11
CA ARG A 543 1.65 -1.39 20.00
C ARG A 543 1.82 -1.91 21.42
N MET A 544 0.79 -2.53 21.99
CA MET A 544 0.88 -3.16 23.32
C MET A 544 1.92 -4.28 23.36
N ALA A 545 1.99 -5.11 22.33
CA ALA A 545 2.93 -6.22 22.26
C ALA A 545 4.39 -5.78 22.15
N THR A 546 4.69 -4.55 21.67
CA THR A 546 6.06 -3.98 21.74
C THR A 546 6.51 -3.74 23.19
N ILE A 547 5.56 -3.66 24.10
CA ILE A 547 5.77 -3.35 25.51
C ILE A 547 5.77 -4.65 26.32
N ASP A 548 4.66 -5.41 26.21
CA ASP A 548 4.43 -6.67 26.93
C ASP A 548 3.47 -7.58 26.15
N ALA A 549 4.02 -8.57 25.47
CA ALA A 549 3.27 -9.47 24.60
C ALA A 549 2.18 -10.29 25.33
N PRO A 550 2.38 -10.76 26.58
CA PRO A 550 1.31 -11.40 27.33
C PRO A 550 0.11 -10.48 27.60
N THR A 551 0.34 -9.22 28.01
CA THR A 551 -0.75 -8.25 28.22
C THR A 551 -1.53 -8.01 26.90
N ALA A 552 -0.84 -7.86 25.78
CA ALA A 552 -1.47 -7.71 24.46
C ALA A 552 -2.32 -8.94 24.08
N GLN A 553 -1.84 -10.15 24.36
CA GLN A 553 -2.58 -11.39 24.14
C GLN A 553 -3.86 -11.45 24.99
N LEU A 554 -3.77 -11.09 26.26
CA LEU A 554 -4.93 -11.09 27.15
C LEU A 554 -5.95 -10.04 26.77
N PHE A 555 -5.49 -8.85 26.36
CA PHE A 555 -6.35 -7.80 25.79
C PHE A 555 -7.09 -8.31 24.57
N GLN A 556 -6.39 -8.96 23.63
CA GLN A 556 -6.99 -9.57 22.45
C GLN A 556 -8.07 -10.61 22.83
N VAL A 557 -7.78 -11.51 23.78
CA VAL A 557 -8.73 -12.55 24.21
C VAL A 557 -10.01 -11.94 24.76
N HIS A 558 -9.88 -10.94 25.61
CA HIS A 558 -11.02 -10.22 26.17
C HIS A 558 -11.83 -9.47 25.10
N SER A 559 -11.14 -8.66 24.28
CA SER A 559 -11.78 -7.83 23.25
C SER A 559 -12.52 -8.68 22.21
N HIS A 560 -11.89 -9.77 21.73
CA HIS A 560 -12.55 -10.70 20.83
C HIS A 560 -13.75 -11.39 21.49
N ALA A 561 -13.64 -11.75 22.78
CA ALA A 561 -14.74 -12.36 23.51
C ALA A 561 -15.97 -11.43 23.58
N LEU A 562 -15.75 -10.16 23.93
CA LEU A 562 -16.82 -9.15 23.94
C LEU A 562 -17.41 -8.92 22.53
N GLY A 563 -16.56 -8.77 21.53
CA GLY A 563 -17.01 -8.56 20.15
C GLY A 563 -17.82 -9.75 19.59
N MET A 564 -17.41 -10.98 19.93
CA MET A 564 -18.17 -12.19 19.56
C MET A 564 -19.53 -12.25 20.24
N LEU A 565 -19.59 -11.98 21.55
CA LEU A 565 -20.86 -11.93 22.27
C LEU A 565 -21.79 -10.87 21.66
N ALA A 566 -21.24 -9.67 21.40
CA ALA A 566 -22.03 -8.59 20.80
C ALA A 566 -22.59 -8.94 19.41
N HIS A 567 -21.85 -9.75 18.64
CA HIS A 567 -22.29 -10.21 17.33
C HIS A 567 -23.38 -11.28 17.39
N ALA A 568 -23.28 -12.20 18.35
CA ALA A 568 -24.19 -13.32 18.51
C ALA A 568 -25.44 -13.01 19.37
N ALA A 569 -25.37 -11.98 20.20
CA ALA A 569 -26.39 -11.67 21.20
C ALA A 569 -27.60 -10.97 20.61
N THR A 570 -28.78 -11.31 21.15
CA THR A 570 -29.96 -10.48 21.00
C THR A 570 -29.85 -9.19 21.83
N ASP A 571 -30.64 -8.16 21.51
CA ASP A 571 -30.64 -6.92 22.27
C ASP A 571 -30.99 -7.14 23.77
N GLU A 572 -31.76 -8.17 24.09
CA GLU A 572 -32.07 -8.55 25.46
C GLU A 572 -30.88 -9.16 26.18
N GLN A 573 -30.15 -10.06 25.51
CA GLN A 573 -28.91 -10.64 26.02
C GLN A 573 -27.81 -9.58 26.19
N MET A 574 -27.72 -8.63 25.25
CA MET A 574 -26.80 -7.48 25.39
C MET A 574 -27.06 -6.71 26.68
N ARG A 575 -28.31 -6.31 26.94
CA ARG A 575 -28.67 -5.54 28.16
C ARG A 575 -28.51 -6.34 29.44
N LYS A 576 -28.76 -7.65 29.38
CA LYS A 576 -28.73 -8.50 30.57
C LYS A 576 -27.32 -8.94 30.96
N TYR A 577 -26.47 -9.24 29.98
CA TYR A 577 -25.19 -9.88 30.23
C TYR A 577 -24.00 -9.03 29.78
N VAL A 578 -23.96 -8.59 28.52
CA VAL A 578 -22.75 -8.06 27.92
C VAL A 578 -22.46 -6.63 28.37
N VAL A 579 -23.46 -5.77 28.33
CA VAL A 579 -23.30 -4.35 28.74
C VAL A 579 -22.91 -4.23 30.22
N PRO A 580 -23.54 -4.93 31.16
CA PRO A 580 -23.15 -4.86 32.58
C PRO A 580 -21.71 -5.31 32.84
N ILE A 581 -21.22 -6.35 32.12
CA ILE A 581 -19.81 -6.81 32.18
C ILE A 581 -18.88 -5.69 31.75
N ALA A 582 -19.17 -5.06 30.61
CA ALA A 582 -18.33 -4.00 30.07
C ALA A 582 -18.34 -2.73 30.94
N GLU A 583 -19.52 -2.30 31.43
CA GLU A 583 -19.65 -1.14 32.33
C GLU A 583 -18.94 -1.35 33.68
N ALA A 584 -18.87 -2.60 34.14
CA ALA A 584 -18.12 -2.95 35.37
C ALA A 584 -16.62 -3.06 35.13
N GLY A 585 -16.12 -2.97 33.90
CA GLY A 585 -14.73 -3.23 33.56
C GLY A 585 -14.30 -4.68 33.81
N GLU A 586 -15.26 -5.61 33.80
CA GLU A 586 -15.02 -7.03 34.01
C GLU A 586 -14.48 -7.70 32.75
N LEU A 587 -13.69 -8.78 32.93
CA LEU A 587 -13.02 -9.45 31.82
C LEU A 587 -13.70 -10.76 31.44
N VAL A 588 -13.74 -11.03 30.16
CA VAL A 588 -14.33 -12.25 29.59
C VAL A 588 -13.24 -13.04 28.88
N ALA A 589 -13.14 -14.33 29.17
CA ALA A 589 -12.24 -15.26 28.48
C ALA A 589 -13.04 -16.16 27.52
N SER A 590 -12.51 -16.41 26.35
CA SER A 590 -13.07 -17.37 25.39
C SER A 590 -12.30 -18.69 25.47
N VAL A 591 -12.99 -19.79 25.74
CA VAL A 591 -12.39 -21.11 26.00
C VAL A 591 -13.05 -22.20 25.15
N GLY A 592 -12.27 -22.76 24.22
CA GLY A 592 -12.72 -23.80 23.29
C GLY A 592 -11.93 -25.11 23.36
N SER A 593 -10.66 -25.06 23.77
CA SER A 593 -9.74 -26.19 23.66
C SER A 593 -10.03 -27.32 24.64
N GLU A 594 -10.06 -28.57 24.15
CA GLU A 594 -10.24 -29.77 24.97
C GLU A 594 -9.13 -30.77 24.69
N SER A 595 -8.74 -31.55 25.73
CA SER A 595 -7.88 -32.71 25.58
C SER A 595 -8.72 -33.97 25.37
N VAL A 596 -8.85 -34.44 24.13
CA VAL A 596 -9.55 -35.68 23.83
C VAL A 596 -8.55 -36.71 23.33
N PRO A 597 -8.39 -37.85 24.04
CA PRO A 597 -7.49 -38.91 23.61
C PRO A 597 -7.84 -39.43 22.22
N GLY A 598 -6.86 -39.46 21.32
CA GLY A 598 -7.01 -40.04 19.98
C GLY A 598 -7.60 -39.08 18.92
N LYS A 599 -7.93 -37.86 19.25
CA LYS A 599 -8.32 -36.83 18.28
C LYS A 599 -7.28 -35.72 18.25
N ASN A 600 -6.72 -35.45 17.08
CA ASN A 600 -5.93 -34.24 16.83
C ASN A 600 -6.90 -33.07 16.64
N ASN A 601 -7.50 -32.56 17.71
CA ASN A 601 -8.55 -31.58 17.63
C ASN A 601 -8.02 -30.17 17.49
N LEU A 602 -8.40 -29.59 16.39
CA LEU A 602 -8.45 -28.17 16.17
C LEU A 602 -9.92 -27.77 16.12
N GLY A 603 -10.35 -27.03 17.12
CA GLY A 603 -11.58 -26.24 17.02
C GLY A 603 -12.91 -26.95 17.23
N THR A 604 -12.97 -28.27 17.34
CA THR A 604 -14.25 -28.96 17.63
C THR A 604 -14.35 -29.30 19.10
N SER A 605 -15.36 -28.79 19.77
CA SER A 605 -15.71 -29.18 21.14
C SER A 605 -16.30 -30.59 21.15
N SER A 606 -15.73 -31.48 21.98
CA SER A 606 -16.35 -32.79 22.22
C SER A 606 -17.42 -32.73 23.31
N SER A 607 -17.42 -31.66 24.10
CA SER A 607 -18.43 -31.44 25.14
C SER A 607 -19.73 -30.95 24.51
N GLN A 608 -20.85 -31.51 24.99
CA GLN A 608 -22.18 -31.19 24.53
C GLN A 608 -23.02 -30.67 25.70
N LEU A 609 -23.96 -29.82 25.40
CA LEU A 609 -25.05 -29.49 26.31
C LEU A 609 -26.00 -30.70 26.45
N VAL A 610 -26.41 -31.05 27.67
CA VAL A 610 -27.33 -32.18 27.93
C VAL A 610 -28.51 -31.63 28.73
N ARG A 611 -29.74 -32.07 28.45
CA ARG A 611 -30.89 -31.72 29.26
C ARG A 611 -31.00 -32.68 30.44
N ASN A 612 -31.26 -32.12 31.63
CA ASN A 612 -31.56 -32.93 32.82
C ASN A 612 -33.03 -33.37 32.79
N GLU A 613 -33.46 -34.15 33.80
CA GLU A 613 -34.82 -34.66 33.94
C GLU A 613 -35.88 -33.54 34.03
N GLN A 614 -35.52 -32.34 34.47
CA GLN A 614 -36.40 -31.17 34.56
C GLN A 614 -36.45 -30.39 33.21
N GLY A 615 -35.66 -30.78 32.22
CA GLY A 615 -35.61 -30.16 30.90
C GLY A 615 -34.66 -28.98 30.81
N HIS A 616 -33.91 -28.66 31.85
CA HIS A 616 -32.91 -27.58 31.82
C HIS A 616 -31.59 -28.06 31.18
N TRP A 617 -30.87 -27.16 30.53
CA TRP A 617 -29.54 -27.42 30.02
C TRP A 617 -28.50 -27.52 31.13
N VAL A 618 -27.68 -28.54 31.09
CA VAL A 618 -26.62 -28.79 32.06
C VAL A 618 -25.31 -28.88 31.31
N LEU A 619 -24.31 -28.20 31.86
CA LEU A 619 -22.94 -28.14 31.33
C LEU A 619 -22.00 -28.94 32.20
N ASN A 620 -21.28 -29.86 31.55
CA ASN A 620 -20.16 -30.60 32.09
C ASN A 620 -19.00 -30.56 31.06
N CYS A 621 -17.89 -29.94 31.42
CA CYS A 621 -16.72 -29.88 30.52
C CYS A 621 -15.43 -29.60 31.28
N THR A 622 -14.30 -29.89 30.64
CA THR A 622 -12.98 -29.39 31.05
C THR A 622 -12.33 -28.75 29.84
N LYS A 623 -12.09 -27.46 29.93
CA LYS A 623 -11.42 -26.67 28.89
C LYS A 623 -9.99 -26.33 29.33
N HIS A 624 -9.07 -26.33 28.37
CA HIS A 624 -7.68 -25.99 28.56
C HIS A 624 -7.35 -24.65 27.88
N PHE A 625 -6.27 -24.02 28.34
CA PHE A 625 -5.81 -22.74 27.81
C PHE A 625 -6.84 -21.60 27.94
N ALA A 626 -7.50 -21.54 29.12
CA ALA A 626 -8.35 -20.41 29.46
C ALA A 626 -7.51 -19.19 29.82
N SER A 627 -6.98 -18.52 28.79
CA SER A 627 -6.22 -17.26 28.97
C SER A 627 -7.10 -16.23 29.71
N LEU A 628 -6.47 -15.36 30.51
CA LEU A 628 -7.05 -14.53 31.56
C LEU A 628 -7.22 -15.31 32.89
N GLY A 629 -7.45 -16.63 32.89
CA GLY A 629 -7.54 -17.46 34.07
C GLY A 629 -8.29 -16.83 35.26
N PRO A 630 -7.62 -16.58 36.38
CA PRO A 630 -8.24 -15.97 37.55
C PRO A 630 -8.64 -14.49 37.36
N GLY A 631 -8.18 -13.81 36.29
CA GLY A 631 -8.57 -12.44 35.98
C GLY A 631 -9.92 -12.33 35.29
N ALA A 632 -10.42 -13.40 34.64
CA ALA A 632 -11.73 -13.39 34.01
C ALA A 632 -12.86 -13.45 35.06
N SER A 633 -13.91 -12.67 34.88
CA SER A 633 -15.16 -12.79 35.64
C SER A 633 -16.14 -13.76 34.99
N HIS A 634 -16.03 -13.93 33.67
CA HIS A 634 -16.91 -14.79 32.87
C HIS A 634 -16.11 -15.58 31.83
N PHE A 635 -16.62 -16.77 31.50
CA PHE A 635 -16.09 -17.59 30.43
C PHE A 635 -17.12 -17.77 29.32
N ILE A 636 -16.72 -17.51 28.07
CA ILE A 636 -17.42 -18.02 26.89
C ILE A 636 -16.92 -19.43 26.67
N ILE A 637 -17.80 -20.41 26.82
CA ILE A 637 -17.47 -21.81 26.60
C ILE A 637 -18.11 -22.26 25.30
N TRP A 638 -17.29 -22.79 24.40
CA TRP A 638 -17.73 -23.32 23.13
C TRP A 638 -18.13 -24.77 23.26
N LEU A 639 -19.33 -25.12 22.80
CA LEU A 639 -19.96 -26.42 22.97
C LEU A 639 -20.75 -26.80 21.73
N ALA A 640 -20.94 -28.12 21.55
CA ALA A 640 -21.81 -28.63 20.51
C ALA A 640 -23.25 -28.80 21.04
N MET A 641 -24.22 -28.44 20.23
CA MET A 641 -25.64 -28.75 20.50
C MET A 641 -25.93 -30.23 20.17
N PRO A 642 -26.72 -30.94 20.99
CA PRO A 642 -27.04 -32.35 20.74
C PRO A 642 -27.93 -32.54 19.51
N GLY A 643 -27.80 -33.67 18.86
CA GLY A 643 -28.77 -34.20 17.86
C GLY A 643 -28.28 -34.26 16.41
N THR A 644 -27.01 -33.96 16.03
CA THR A 644 -26.45 -34.29 14.70
C THR A 644 -25.05 -34.86 14.80
N GLU A 645 -24.68 -35.61 13.77
CA GLU A 645 -23.37 -36.24 13.65
C GLU A 645 -22.28 -35.26 13.13
N ASP A 646 -22.68 -34.07 12.66
CA ASP A 646 -21.77 -33.10 12.07
C ASP A 646 -21.47 -31.97 13.07
N TYR A 647 -20.33 -32.08 13.76
CA TYR A 647 -19.88 -31.17 14.80
C TYR A 647 -19.67 -29.75 14.33
N ASP A 648 -19.32 -29.53 13.07
CA ASP A 648 -18.90 -28.26 12.55
C ASP A 648 -20.07 -27.25 12.37
N TYR A 649 -21.31 -27.74 12.28
CA TYR A 649 -22.50 -26.90 12.06
C TYR A 649 -23.36 -26.67 13.31
N ARG A 650 -22.80 -26.82 14.53
CA ARG A 650 -23.57 -26.80 15.75
C ARG A 650 -22.94 -26.20 16.97
N THR A 651 -21.83 -25.57 16.78
CA THR A 651 -21.17 -24.90 17.88
C THR A 651 -22.02 -23.72 18.35
N VAL A 652 -22.23 -23.64 19.66
CA VAL A 652 -22.83 -22.50 20.33
C VAL A 652 -21.86 -21.95 21.35
N ALA A 653 -22.02 -20.69 21.70
CA ALA A 653 -21.31 -20.03 22.80
C ALA A 653 -22.24 -19.96 24.00
N VAL A 654 -21.76 -20.36 25.18
CA VAL A 654 -22.47 -20.16 26.42
C VAL A 654 -21.65 -19.29 27.36
N LEU A 655 -22.31 -18.41 28.08
CA LEU A 655 -21.66 -17.52 29.03
C LEU A 655 -21.81 -18.10 30.45
N VAL A 656 -20.70 -18.33 31.15
CA VAL A 656 -20.64 -18.92 32.48
C VAL A 656 -19.90 -17.99 33.42
N PRO A 657 -20.48 -17.55 34.54
CA PRO A 657 -19.78 -16.79 35.57
C PRO A 657 -18.69 -17.64 36.20
N ARG A 658 -17.52 -17.02 36.53
CA ARG A 658 -16.41 -17.71 37.23
C ARG A 658 -16.80 -18.06 38.66
N ASP A 659 -17.41 -17.14 39.39
CA ASP A 659 -17.60 -17.22 40.82
C ASP A 659 -18.89 -17.99 41.20
N VAL A 660 -19.05 -19.20 40.66
CA VAL A 660 -20.13 -20.15 40.99
C VAL A 660 -19.49 -21.46 41.43
N PRO A 661 -20.15 -22.21 42.37
CA PRO A 661 -19.59 -23.45 42.95
C PRO A 661 -19.27 -24.55 41.90
N GLU A 662 -19.96 -24.51 40.78
CA GLU A 662 -19.83 -25.49 39.70
C GLU A 662 -18.58 -25.26 38.81
N VAL A 663 -17.88 -24.11 38.97
CA VAL A 663 -16.71 -23.75 38.18
C VAL A 663 -15.44 -23.89 39.03
N GLU A 664 -14.52 -24.71 38.60
CA GLU A 664 -13.21 -24.94 39.23
C GLU A 664 -12.11 -24.46 38.25
N LEU A 665 -11.26 -23.53 38.72
CA LEU A 665 -10.04 -23.15 38.03
C LEU A 665 -8.89 -24.06 38.51
N ILE A 666 -8.17 -24.66 37.56
CA ILE A 666 -7.06 -25.56 37.83
C ILE A 666 -5.78 -24.88 37.36
N ASP A 667 -4.94 -24.48 38.33
CA ASP A 667 -3.61 -23.94 38.06
C ASP A 667 -2.67 -25.03 37.56
N ASN A 668 -2.49 -25.07 36.24
CA ASN A 668 -1.60 -26.00 35.54
C ASN A 668 -0.67 -25.28 34.56
N TRP A 669 -0.42 -23.95 34.78
CA TRP A 669 0.30 -23.10 33.82
C TRP A 669 1.78 -22.95 34.21
N ASP A 670 2.55 -24.03 34.12
CA ASP A 670 3.99 -24.01 34.24
C ASP A 670 4.66 -24.13 32.88
N VAL A 671 4.94 -22.98 32.27
CA VAL A 671 5.33 -22.85 30.85
C VAL A 671 6.60 -22.02 30.67
N LEU A 672 7.23 -22.16 29.48
CA LEU A 672 8.49 -21.49 29.12
C LEU A 672 8.35 -19.96 29.01
N GLY A 673 7.28 -19.49 28.38
CA GLY A 673 7.00 -18.08 28.10
C GLY A 673 5.49 -17.82 28.06
N MET A 674 5.08 -16.57 27.88
CA MET A 674 3.68 -16.16 28.02
C MET A 674 3.13 -16.50 29.42
N ARG A 675 3.97 -16.44 30.46
CA ARG A 675 3.67 -16.95 31.79
C ARG A 675 2.54 -16.17 32.46
N SER A 676 2.51 -14.87 32.30
CA SER A 676 1.47 -13.99 32.86
C SER A 676 0.12 -14.03 32.12
N THR A 677 -0.02 -14.83 31.04
CA THR A 677 -1.34 -15.09 30.46
C THR A 677 -2.22 -15.98 31.37
N VAL A 678 -1.62 -16.66 32.33
CA VAL A 678 -2.28 -17.56 33.31
C VAL A 678 -3.39 -18.39 32.66
N SER A 679 -3.02 -19.06 31.55
CA SER A 679 -3.97 -19.80 30.73
C SER A 679 -4.34 -21.15 31.34
N TRP A 680 -4.96 -21.08 32.52
CA TRP A 680 -5.34 -22.22 33.35
C TRP A 680 -6.37 -23.15 32.70
N ALA A 681 -6.61 -24.31 33.23
CA ALA A 681 -7.75 -25.12 32.87
C ALA A 681 -8.99 -24.68 33.64
N VAL A 682 -10.17 -24.74 32.98
CA VAL A 682 -11.48 -24.48 33.56
C VAL A 682 -12.29 -25.76 33.50
N LYS A 683 -12.75 -26.23 34.65
CA LYS A 683 -13.65 -27.37 34.77
C LYS A 683 -15.00 -26.90 35.26
N VAL A 684 -16.03 -27.28 34.55
CA VAL A 684 -17.44 -27.02 34.91
C VAL A 684 -18.13 -28.34 35.20
N THR A 685 -18.85 -28.43 36.32
CA THR A 685 -19.49 -29.65 36.76
C THR A 685 -20.95 -29.35 37.15
N ASP A 686 -21.89 -30.00 36.47
CA ASP A 686 -23.34 -29.92 36.72
C ASP A 686 -23.90 -28.50 36.76
N TYR A 687 -23.32 -27.57 36.01
CA TYR A 687 -23.81 -26.20 35.91
C TYR A 687 -25.15 -26.16 35.12
N VAL A 688 -26.22 -25.70 35.80
CA VAL A 688 -27.51 -25.49 35.15
C VAL A 688 -27.49 -24.16 34.44
N LEU A 689 -27.43 -24.22 33.10
CA LEU A 689 -27.34 -23.05 32.25
C LEU A 689 -28.71 -22.38 32.09
N PRO A 690 -28.85 -21.08 32.28
CA PRO A 690 -30.05 -20.34 31.87
C PRO A 690 -30.24 -20.44 30.36
N ASP A 691 -31.48 -20.67 29.91
CA ASP A 691 -31.78 -20.85 28.49
C ASP A 691 -31.36 -19.63 27.65
N ASP A 692 -31.39 -18.43 28.24
CA ASP A 692 -30.98 -17.16 27.62
C ASP A 692 -29.47 -16.85 27.74
N ALA A 693 -28.67 -17.74 28.32
CA ALA A 693 -27.20 -17.65 28.35
C ALA A 693 -26.53 -18.44 27.20
N ILE A 694 -27.30 -18.90 26.23
CA ILE A 694 -26.83 -19.47 24.97
C ILE A 694 -26.85 -18.38 23.91
N PHE A 695 -25.70 -18.10 23.29
CA PHE A 695 -25.48 -17.03 22.34
C PHE A 695 -25.36 -17.57 20.91
N GLY A 696 -26.11 -16.98 19.99
CA GLY A 696 -26.17 -17.34 18.59
C GLY A 696 -27.00 -18.59 18.31
N GLU A 697 -27.45 -18.74 17.09
CA GLU A 697 -28.05 -19.97 16.59
C GLU A 697 -27.00 -21.07 16.42
N PRO A 698 -27.35 -22.35 16.56
CA PRO A 698 -26.38 -23.42 16.33
C PRO A 698 -25.74 -23.33 14.95
N GLY A 699 -24.41 -23.23 14.91
CA GLY A 699 -23.63 -23.09 13.69
C GLY A 699 -23.39 -21.64 13.21
N TRP A 700 -23.83 -20.64 13.94
CA TRP A 700 -23.62 -19.24 13.57
C TRP A 700 -22.13 -18.90 13.38
N TRP A 701 -21.26 -19.56 14.12
CA TRP A 701 -19.82 -19.35 14.07
C TRP A 701 -19.19 -19.75 12.73
N GLU A 702 -19.80 -20.69 12.05
CA GLU A 702 -19.36 -21.20 10.73
C GLU A 702 -19.97 -20.40 9.57
N THR A 703 -20.82 -19.41 9.87
CA THR A 703 -21.47 -18.59 8.85
C THR A 703 -20.53 -17.51 8.28
N ASP A 704 -20.98 -16.89 7.22
CA ASP A 704 -20.20 -15.86 6.51
C ASP A 704 -19.97 -14.56 7.28
N ASP A 705 -20.61 -14.36 8.42
CA ASP A 705 -20.48 -13.15 9.24
C ASP A 705 -19.35 -13.19 10.27
N THR A 706 -18.59 -14.27 10.35
CA THR A 706 -17.50 -14.40 11.32
C THR A 706 -16.35 -13.45 11.01
N ARG A 707 -15.75 -12.86 12.06
CA ARG A 707 -14.61 -11.96 11.96
C ARG A 707 -13.28 -12.71 12.07
N THR A 708 -12.22 -12.17 11.48
CA THR A 708 -10.89 -12.80 11.47
C THR A 708 -10.20 -12.78 12.84
N PHE A 709 -9.50 -13.87 13.16
CA PHE A 709 -8.59 -13.97 14.33
C PHE A 709 -7.12 -14.02 13.93
N THR A 710 -6.81 -14.34 12.67
CA THR A 710 -5.44 -14.55 12.18
C THR A 710 -4.57 -13.30 12.33
N LEU A 711 -5.13 -12.14 12.10
CA LEU A 711 -4.42 -10.87 12.14
C LEU A 711 -3.99 -10.46 13.55
N ALA A 712 -4.76 -10.78 14.57
CA ALA A 712 -4.39 -10.47 15.96
C ALA A 712 -3.16 -11.25 16.41
N PHE A 713 -3.03 -12.53 15.99
CA PHE A 713 -1.82 -13.30 16.23
C PHE A 713 -0.62 -12.74 15.48
N ALA A 714 -0.82 -12.27 14.25
CA ALA A 714 0.23 -11.62 13.47
C ALA A 714 0.69 -10.31 14.14
N ALA A 715 -0.24 -9.48 14.60
CA ALA A 715 0.03 -8.22 15.30
C ALA A 715 0.85 -8.44 16.59
N ASN A 716 0.46 -9.43 17.39
CA ASN A 716 1.19 -9.76 18.62
C ASN A 716 2.62 -10.25 18.33
N HIS A 717 2.80 -11.13 17.34
CA HIS A 717 4.14 -11.59 16.93
C HIS A 717 5.02 -10.43 16.48
N LEU A 718 4.50 -9.53 15.65
CA LEU A 718 5.25 -8.40 15.12
C LEU A 718 5.59 -7.38 16.21
N GLY A 719 4.64 -7.10 17.11
CA GLY A 719 4.89 -6.23 18.25
C GLY A 719 5.98 -6.75 19.18
N ALA A 720 5.91 -8.03 19.56
CA ALA A 720 6.95 -8.66 20.42
C ALA A 720 8.33 -8.62 19.74
N ALA A 721 8.39 -8.93 18.45
CA ALA A 721 9.62 -8.85 17.67
C ALA A 721 10.15 -7.41 17.56
N ARG A 722 9.28 -6.44 17.37
CA ARG A 722 9.63 -5.02 17.36
C ARG A 722 10.18 -4.56 18.71
N GLY A 723 9.55 -4.95 19.81
CA GLY A 723 10.05 -4.65 21.17
C GLY A 723 11.46 -5.21 21.42
N ALA A 724 11.72 -6.44 20.97
CA ALA A 724 13.05 -7.05 21.03
C ALA A 724 14.07 -6.30 20.15
N PHE A 725 13.67 -5.91 18.96
CA PHE A 725 14.51 -5.17 18.02
C PHE A 725 14.86 -3.77 18.55
N ASP A 726 13.87 -3.02 19.03
CA ASP A 726 14.08 -1.67 19.57
C ASP A 726 15.04 -1.70 20.78
N PHE A 727 14.87 -2.66 21.68
CA PHE A 727 15.82 -2.89 22.77
C PHE A 727 17.23 -3.16 22.23
N THR A 728 17.36 -3.97 21.18
CA THR A 728 18.66 -4.32 20.59
C THR A 728 19.32 -3.12 19.94
N VAL A 729 18.57 -2.27 19.25
CA VAL A 729 19.07 -1.01 18.66
C VAL A 729 19.61 -0.11 19.76
N ASP A 730 18.89 0.08 20.85
CA ASP A 730 19.34 0.91 21.99
C ASP A 730 20.58 0.30 22.66
N TRP A 731 20.58 -1.03 22.84
CA TRP A 731 21.74 -1.75 23.36
C TRP A 731 23.01 -1.56 22.53
N VAL A 732 22.89 -1.61 21.23
CA VAL A 732 24.00 -1.38 20.28
C VAL A 732 24.42 0.08 20.30
N ARG A 733 23.47 1.01 20.28
CA ARG A 733 23.71 2.47 20.27
C ARG A 733 24.54 2.93 21.47
N GLU A 734 24.31 2.35 22.63
CA GLU A 734 25.08 2.64 23.86
C GLU A 734 26.50 2.06 23.85
N ARG A 735 26.89 1.27 22.85
CA ARG A 735 28.18 0.54 22.78
C ARG A 735 28.93 0.86 21.50
N PRO A 736 29.79 1.90 21.47
CA PRO A 736 30.44 2.38 20.23
C PRO A 736 31.14 1.30 19.41
N GLN A 737 31.73 0.29 20.05
CA GLN A 737 32.38 -0.82 19.37
C GLN A 737 31.39 -1.74 18.66
N LEU A 738 30.15 -1.85 19.11
CA LEU A 738 29.09 -2.58 18.41
C LEU A 738 28.46 -1.68 17.33
N ALA A 739 28.18 -0.43 17.66
CA ALA A 739 27.61 0.53 16.72
C ALA A 739 28.49 0.79 15.50
N GLY A 740 29.83 0.73 15.66
CA GLY A 740 30.79 0.87 14.56
C GLY A 740 31.05 -0.41 13.77
N SER A 741 30.41 -1.54 14.11
CA SER A 741 30.60 -2.81 13.39
C SER A 741 29.70 -2.88 12.16
N GLU A 742 30.27 -2.92 10.97
CA GLU A 742 29.54 -3.07 9.69
C GLU A 742 28.66 -4.33 9.68
N LEU A 743 29.15 -5.43 10.26
CA LEU A 743 28.38 -6.67 10.37
C LEU A 743 27.10 -6.48 11.22
N ILE A 744 27.20 -5.77 12.35
CA ILE A 744 26.04 -5.51 13.21
C ILE A 744 25.07 -4.54 12.52
N GLN A 745 25.59 -3.50 11.86
CA GLN A 745 24.77 -2.58 11.08
C GLN A 745 24.01 -3.32 9.98
N PHE A 746 24.69 -4.20 9.24
CA PHE A 746 24.05 -5.06 8.23
C PHE A 746 22.96 -5.93 8.84
N GLN A 747 23.23 -6.61 9.96
CA GLN A 747 22.25 -7.48 10.63
C GLN A 747 21.03 -6.69 11.09
N LEU A 748 21.21 -5.52 11.68
CA LEU A 748 20.11 -4.65 12.11
C LEU A 748 19.28 -4.16 10.91
N GLY A 749 19.94 -3.78 9.82
CA GLY A 749 19.25 -3.38 8.58
C GLY A 749 18.39 -4.50 8.00
N GLU A 750 18.93 -5.72 7.93
CA GLU A 750 18.18 -6.88 7.46
C GLU A 750 16.96 -7.19 8.35
N LEU A 751 17.10 -7.13 9.67
CA LEU A 751 15.99 -7.36 10.59
C LEU A 751 14.93 -6.26 10.51
N ALA A 752 15.34 -5.00 10.39
CA ALA A 752 14.44 -3.88 10.19
C ALA A 752 13.59 -4.04 8.91
N ALA A 753 14.22 -4.42 7.80
CA ALA A 753 13.53 -4.65 6.53
C ALA A 753 12.50 -5.79 6.63
N LYS A 754 12.87 -6.90 7.28
CA LYS A 754 11.95 -8.04 7.49
C LYS A 754 10.74 -7.66 8.35
N LEU A 755 10.96 -6.91 9.45
CA LEU A 755 9.89 -6.43 10.32
C LEU A 755 8.95 -5.50 9.56
N SER A 756 9.49 -4.54 8.81
CA SER A 756 8.71 -3.58 8.03
C SER A 756 7.86 -4.28 6.97
N THR A 757 8.44 -5.23 6.23
CA THR A 757 7.72 -6.01 5.21
C THR A 757 6.60 -6.85 5.81
N ALA A 758 6.88 -7.53 6.93
CA ALA A 758 5.88 -8.34 7.61
C ALA A 758 4.72 -7.48 8.16
N ARG A 759 5.05 -6.29 8.69
CA ARG A 759 4.07 -5.30 9.15
C ARG A 759 3.18 -4.80 8.03
N ALA A 760 3.75 -4.47 6.87
CA ALA A 760 2.98 -4.07 5.69
C ALA A 760 1.98 -5.16 5.27
N GLY A 761 2.36 -6.44 5.34
CA GLY A 761 1.46 -7.57 5.08
C GLY A 761 0.28 -7.64 6.04
N LEU A 762 0.50 -7.38 7.33
CA LEU A 762 -0.56 -7.33 8.34
C LEU A 762 -1.59 -6.24 8.01
N PHE A 763 -1.14 -5.00 7.77
CA PHE A 763 -2.05 -3.88 7.52
C PHE A 763 -2.74 -3.98 6.16
N ASN A 764 -2.07 -4.49 5.15
CA ASN A 764 -2.70 -4.78 3.86
C ASN A 764 -3.87 -5.79 3.97
N ALA A 765 -3.75 -6.78 4.86
CA ALA A 765 -4.84 -7.70 5.14
C ALA A 765 -5.97 -7.02 5.96
N ALA A 766 -5.63 -6.20 6.95
CA ALA A 766 -6.60 -5.46 7.76
C ALA A 766 -7.41 -4.46 6.93
N GLU A 767 -6.76 -3.73 6.03
CA GLU A 767 -7.42 -2.82 5.08
C GLU A 767 -8.38 -3.54 4.12
N ALA A 768 -8.06 -4.76 3.72
CA ALA A 768 -8.99 -5.56 2.92
C ALA A 768 -10.26 -5.91 3.72
N TRP A 769 -10.13 -6.19 5.02
CA TRP A 769 -11.26 -6.37 5.92
C TRP A 769 -12.06 -5.08 6.12
N ASP A 770 -11.42 -3.93 6.33
CA ASP A 770 -12.06 -2.62 6.46
C ASP A 770 -12.81 -2.22 5.17
N ALA A 771 -12.31 -2.63 4.03
CA ALA A 771 -12.97 -2.44 2.74
C ALA A 771 -14.10 -3.46 2.43
N GLY A 772 -14.44 -4.34 3.37
CA GLY A 772 -15.46 -5.38 3.19
C GLY A 772 -15.06 -6.55 2.26
N ARG A 773 -13.79 -6.61 1.83
CA ARG A 773 -13.25 -7.69 0.99
C ARG A 773 -12.80 -8.88 1.83
N ARG A 774 -13.76 -9.54 2.48
CA ARG A 774 -13.51 -10.56 3.50
C ARG A 774 -12.63 -11.71 3.02
N SER A 775 -12.96 -12.35 1.89
CA SER A 775 -12.19 -13.50 1.38
C SER A 775 -10.75 -13.12 1.06
N GLU A 776 -10.54 -11.94 0.49
CA GLU A 776 -9.22 -11.39 0.22
C GLU A 776 -8.47 -11.08 1.52
N GLY A 777 -9.14 -10.43 2.46
CA GLY A 777 -8.58 -10.08 3.77
C GLY A 777 -8.16 -11.32 4.55
N GLU A 778 -8.93 -12.39 4.53
CA GLU A 778 -8.57 -13.65 5.19
C GLU A 778 -7.42 -14.38 4.49
N PHE A 779 -7.43 -14.43 3.15
CA PHE A 779 -6.33 -14.97 2.37
C PHE A 779 -5.01 -14.25 2.67
N ARG A 780 -5.02 -12.91 2.63
CA ARG A 780 -3.88 -12.07 3.01
C ARG A 780 -3.51 -12.24 4.49
N GLY A 781 -4.50 -12.43 5.37
CA GLY A 781 -4.31 -12.67 6.80
C GLY A 781 -3.51 -13.92 7.10
N VAL A 782 -3.79 -15.02 6.38
CA VAL A 782 -3.01 -16.26 6.49
C VAL A 782 -1.56 -16.06 6.03
N HIS A 783 -1.33 -15.29 4.95
CA HIS A 783 0.02 -14.91 4.55
C HIS A 783 0.72 -14.09 5.63
N ALA A 784 0.05 -13.04 6.13
CA ALA A 784 0.58 -12.15 7.16
C ALA A 784 0.97 -12.93 8.43
N LEU A 785 0.10 -13.83 8.92
CA LEU A 785 0.39 -14.67 10.09
C LEU A 785 1.58 -15.60 9.87
N THR A 786 1.65 -16.24 8.70
CA THR A 786 2.75 -17.15 8.34
C THR A 786 4.09 -16.42 8.36
N VAL A 787 4.15 -15.25 7.74
CA VAL A 787 5.35 -14.41 7.68
C VAL A 787 5.68 -13.81 9.06
N ALA A 788 4.69 -13.25 9.76
CA ALA A 788 4.88 -12.63 11.07
C ALA A 788 5.48 -13.60 12.09
N LYS A 789 4.97 -14.84 12.14
CA LYS A 789 5.54 -15.91 13.00
C LYS A 789 7.01 -16.18 12.67
N ALA A 790 7.33 -16.35 11.39
CA ALA A 790 8.69 -16.66 10.95
C ALA A 790 9.66 -15.51 11.27
N VAL A 791 9.26 -14.28 10.94
CA VAL A 791 10.04 -13.07 11.20
C VAL A 791 10.24 -12.85 12.70
N ALA A 792 9.18 -13.00 13.51
CA ALA A 792 9.29 -12.81 14.95
C ALA A 792 10.26 -13.80 15.62
N LEU A 793 10.22 -15.06 15.23
CA LEU A 793 11.16 -16.07 15.72
C LEU A 793 12.61 -15.75 15.32
N GLU A 794 12.83 -15.33 14.07
CA GLU A 794 14.16 -14.95 13.60
C GLU A 794 14.67 -13.69 14.30
N VAL A 795 13.86 -12.63 14.38
CA VAL A 795 14.24 -11.36 14.98
C VAL A 795 14.62 -11.54 16.44
N THR A 796 13.76 -12.18 17.24
CA THR A 796 14.03 -12.36 18.69
C THR A 796 15.26 -13.21 18.93
N GLN A 797 15.54 -14.24 18.11
CA GLN A 797 16.76 -15.05 18.16
C GLN A 797 17.99 -14.21 17.82
N ARG A 798 17.99 -13.52 16.69
CA ARG A 798 19.14 -12.74 16.22
C ARG A 798 19.45 -11.54 17.12
N CYS A 799 18.43 -10.95 17.73
CA CYS A 799 18.61 -9.89 18.73
C CYS A 799 19.45 -10.40 19.93
N LEU A 800 19.19 -11.64 20.42
CA LEU A 800 20.04 -12.25 21.45
C LEU A 800 21.47 -12.46 20.96
N ASP A 801 21.67 -12.93 19.73
CA ASP A 801 22.99 -13.13 19.14
C ASP A 801 23.77 -11.81 19.04
N ILE A 802 23.14 -10.73 18.60
CA ILE A 802 23.73 -9.38 18.50
C ILE A 802 24.11 -8.82 19.88
N CYS A 803 23.21 -8.93 20.86
CA CYS A 803 23.44 -8.39 22.21
C CYS A 803 24.39 -9.25 23.05
N GLY A 804 24.56 -10.54 22.70
CA GLY A 804 25.43 -11.49 23.33
C GLY A 804 24.94 -11.95 24.72
N SER A 805 25.76 -12.76 25.42
CA SER A 805 25.37 -13.48 26.63
C SER A 805 24.82 -12.62 27.78
N ARG A 806 25.18 -11.34 27.85
CA ARG A 806 24.65 -10.42 28.88
C ARG A 806 23.15 -10.16 28.73
N SER A 807 22.63 -10.17 27.51
CA SER A 807 21.20 -9.94 27.26
C SER A 807 20.29 -11.08 27.74
N MET A 808 20.88 -12.23 28.11
CA MET A 808 20.15 -13.36 28.68
C MET A 808 19.80 -13.20 30.18
N PHE A 809 20.34 -12.16 30.83
CA PHE A 809 19.97 -11.91 32.23
C PHE A 809 18.54 -11.32 32.29
N LYS A 810 17.72 -11.85 33.20
CA LYS A 810 16.34 -11.42 33.44
C LYS A 810 16.19 -9.94 33.85
N THR A 811 17.31 -9.24 34.12
CA THR A 811 17.31 -7.78 34.28
C THR A 811 17.00 -7.02 32.99
N TYR A 812 17.11 -7.69 31.84
CA TYR A 812 16.82 -7.16 30.54
C TYR A 812 15.56 -7.82 29.93
N PRO A 813 14.78 -7.15 29.13
CA PRO A 813 13.53 -7.69 28.60
C PRO A 813 13.74 -8.70 27.45
N LEU A 814 14.93 -8.75 26.84
CA LEU A 814 15.16 -9.46 25.59
C LEU A 814 14.94 -10.97 25.68
N GLU A 815 15.41 -11.59 26.79
CA GLU A 815 15.22 -13.03 27.01
C GLU A 815 13.72 -13.38 27.16
N ARG A 816 12.93 -12.47 27.76
CA ARG A 816 11.48 -12.62 27.90
C ARG A 816 10.80 -12.51 26.54
N PHE A 817 11.11 -11.51 25.72
CA PHE A 817 10.59 -11.42 24.34
C PHE A 817 10.87 -12.70 23.54
N TYR A 818 12.07 -13.27 23.66
CA TYR A 818 12.41 -14.52 23.00
C TYR A 818 11.55 -15.69 23.50
N ARG A 819 11.42 -15.89 24.81
CA ARG A 819 10.61 -16.96 25.41
C ARG A 819 9.12 -16.81 25.07
N ASP A 820 8.60 -15.61 25.17
CA ASP A 820 7.21 -15.29 24.89
C ASP A 820 6.88 -15.51 23.42
N THR A 821 7.71 -15.00 22.51
CA THR A 821 7.56 -15.23 21.07
C THR A 821 7.62 -16.73 20.74
N ARG A 822 8.55 -17.47 21.36
CA ARG A 822 8.65 -18.92 21.13
C ARG A 822 7.43 -19.67 21.65
N ALA A 823 6.96 -19.36 22.85
CA ALA A 823 5.78 -19.98 23.44
C ALA A 823 4.53 -19.64 22.59
N PHE A 824 4.35 -18.38 22.24
CA PHE A 824 3.22 -17.90 21.47
C PHE A 824 3.19 -18.50 20.05
N SER A 825 4.34 -18.76 19.44
CA SER A 825 4.43 -19.40 18.11
C SER A 825 3.86 -20.83 18.06
N LEU A 826 3.63 -21.45 19.22
CA LEU A 826 3.03 -22.78 19.36
C LEU A 826 1.52 -22.72 19.68
N HIS A 827 1.01 -21.54 20.04
CA HIS A 827 -0.37 -21.35 20.44
C HIS A 827 -1.34 -21.64 19.27
N TYR A 828 -0.99 -21.20 18.07
CA TYR A 828 -1.80 -21.35 16.87
C TYR A 828 -1.08 -22.25 15.86
N ARG A 829 -1.76 -23.29 15.35
CA ARG A 829 -1.13 -24.22 14.38
C ARG A 829 -1.01 -23.57 13.00
N VAL A 830 -0.12 -22.59 12.87
CA VAL A 830 0.19 -21.92 11.61
C VAL A 830 0.49 -22.90 10.48
N ASP A 831 1.03 -24.07 10.79
CA ASP A 831 1.34 -25.12 9.81
C ASP A 831 0.08 -25.60 9.06
N ASN A 832 -1.09 -25.63 9.72
CA ASN A 832 -2.35 -25.96 9.05
C ASN A 832 -2.83 -24.86 8.11
N TYR A 833 -2.67 -23.61 8.54
CA TYR A 833 -3.00 -22.45 7.67
C TYR A 833 -2.07 -22.40 6.47
N THR A 834 -0.76 -22.59 6.67
CA THR A 834 0.23 -22.64 5.60
C THR A 834 -0.04 -23.79 4.64
N ARG A 835 -0.42 -24.97 5.15
CA ARG A 835 -0.83 -26.10 4.32
C ARG A 835 -2.09 -25.79 3.53
N ASN A 836 -3.11 -25.22 4.15
CA ASN A 836 -4.35 -24.86 3.49
C ASN A 836 -4.14 -23.78 2.43
N LEU A 837 -3.25 -22.81 2.71
CA LEU A 837 -2.80 -21.83 1.74
C LEU A 837 -2.18 -22.50 0.51
N GLY A 838 -1.22 -23.42 0.72
CA GLY A 838 -0.61 -24.18 -0.37
C GLY A 838 -1.62 -25.01 -1.16
N ALA A 839 -2.57 -25.66 -0.48
CA ALA A 839 -3.64 -26.39 -1.11
C ALA A 839 -4.59 -25.49 -1.90
N SER A 840 -4.86 -24.28 -1.40
CA SER A 840 -5.70 -23.28 -2.10
C SER A 840 -5.03 -22.75 -3.37
N LEU A 841 -3.70 -22.63 -3.38
CA LEU A 841 -2.93 -22.26 -4.59
C LEU A 841 -2.95 -23.37 -5.67
N LEU A 842 -3.13 -24.63 -5.28
CA LEU A 842 -3.22 -25.78 -6.20
C LEU A 842 -4.66 -26.10 -6.61
N ALA A 843 -5.65 -25.54 -5.92
CA ALA A 843 -7.06 -25.72 -6.21
C ALA A 843 -7.58 -24.66 -7.19
N GLN A 844 -8.82 -24.82 -7.67
CA GLN A 844 -9.48 -23.80 -8.51
C GLN A 844 -9.96 -22.57 -7.71
N GLY A 845 -9.72 -22.53 -6.42
CA GLY A 845 -10.10 -21.44 -5.53
C GLY A 845 -10.12 -21.86 -4.07
N PHE A 846 -10.62 -21.01 -3.22
CA PHE A 846 -10.80 -21.29 -1.79
C PHE A 846 -12.12 -20.69 -1.28
N SER A 847 -12.64 -21.25 -0.20
CA SER A 847 -13.68 -20.64 0.63
C SER A 847 -13.09 -20.27 1.98
N VAL A 848 -13.64 -19.22 2.59
CA VAL A 848 -13.30 -18.81 3.96
C VAL A 848 -14.31 -19.44 4.89
N ASN A 849 -13.84 -20.27 5.83
CA ASN A 849 -14.70 -20.84 6.86
C ASN A 849 -14.82 -19.90 8.07
N GLY A 850 -15.80 -20.17 8.92
CA GLY A 850 -16.13 -19.35 10.07
C GLY A 850 -15.01 -19.17 11.09
N ASN A 851 -13.98 -20.03 11.10
CA ASN A 851 -12.82 -19.90 11.97
C ASN A 851 -11.69 -19.08 11.35
N GLY A 852 -11.97 -18.32 10.29
CA GLY A 852 -10.96 -17.52 9.60
C GLY A 852 -9.97 -18.34 8.78
N GLY A 853 -10.22 -19.64 8.58
CA GLY A 853 -9.36 -20.52 7.82
C GLY A 853 -9.70 -20.60 6.34
N LEU A 854 -8.71 -20.94 5.51
CA LEU A 854 -8.90 -21.20 4.09
C LEU A 854 -9.23 -22.69 3.86
N THR A 855 -10.29 -22.96 3.12
CA THR A 855 -10.64 -24.29 2.67
C THR A 855 -10.52 -24.36 1.16
N PRO A 856 -9.61 -25.19 0.59
CA PRO A 856 -9.49 -25.35 -0.84
C PRO A 856 -10.81 -25.86 -1.46
N VAL A 857 -11.26 -25.24 -2.54
CA VAL A 857 -12.40 -25.72 -3.32
C VAL A 857 -11.90 -26.89 -4.18
N GLN A 858 -12.40 -28.10 -3.91
CA GLN A 858 -12.11 -29.25 -4.76
C GLN A 858 -12.87 -29.11 -6.08
N ALA A 859 -12.22 -29.53 -7.19
CA ALA A 859 -12.76 -29.46 -8.55
C ALA A 859 -14.04 -30.32 -8.74
#